data_825d7304c8e4a390b8a97f43c4a743f3
#
_entry.id   825d7304c8e4a390b8a97f43c4a743f3
#
_cell.length_a   1.000
_cell.length_b   1.000
_cell.length_c   1.000
_cell.angle_alpha   90.00
_cell.angle_beta   90.00
_cell.angle_gamma   90.00
#
_symmetry.space_group_name_H-M   'P 1'
#
loop_
_entity.id
_entity.type
_entity.pdbx_description
1 polymer ?
#
loop_
_entity_poly.entity_id
_entity_poly.type
_entity_poly.pdbx_seq_one_letter_code
_entity_poly.pdbx_strand_id
1 'polypeptide(L)'
;MSIADVQKVHIVAHSGLKKTFINSLQEEGLLQIEKADFETLGLSTPFTEVTTVEHQLHRLSHALDYLSRWEKKGLTEKLFAQKPQISSQEREEILRQDFVPLLDQVENLEKEKNDIDSHIRFLEKEEEFLRSLQSLELPIKSVADTDTTEVVVGVMPLASFKELSTEMGNEAFWSHIISQGKRNVHLLLIYLKSQREHCRQILKDKNFNPLYFTDTMMEKAGDQGEVTDVIQALSEEKALKERKLVLLENKGKELVPSREQLMRIHDVLLNEREKRLTSRNLGETTRTIFLEGWIKTMDISRLEAKLMPYSDLVQCYFRPPLSEEDPPIILENPKIGKPFEIITKLYGLPQRGTLDPTLYLAPFFFLFVGLTVSEAGYGLLVALSSLLYLKFAKPRGGLRQFLTLMAILGVATVILGTLVGGWFGFPIRKLMILDPLKDPVSFLILSLALGFIQVWFGTFINMISGIKSKDYLQAIFVQGGWLILLPSLVLYLLMKQSVWGILALAGAAGIVFFAAPSRNPLARFFGGLYSLYDISRYLADVLSYSRLLALGLATSVIAMVVNTLCQTALDIPWVGWLFAALIFVGGHLFNLGISFLGGFVHSMRLQYVEFFSKFYKSGGKPFKPFAFESKYVEFIQ
;
A
#
# COMPACT_ATOMS: atom_id res chain seq x y z
N MET A 1 -20.47 18.63 16.59
CA MET A 1 -20.60 17.31 15.95
C MET A 1 -19.29 17.04 15.24
N SER A 2 -18.83 15.80 15.19
CA SER A 2 -17.54 15.46 14.55
C SER A 2 -17.61 15.30 13.03
N ILE A 3 -18.81 15.39 12.47
CA ILE A 3 -19.04 15.47 11.01
C ILE A 3 -19.41 16.91 10.69
N ALA A 4 -18.67 17.50 9.75
CA ALA A 4 -18.92 18.87 9.30
C ALA A 4 -20.22 18.95 8.48
N ASP A 5 -20.96 20.01 8.68
CA ASP A 5 -22.10 20.32 7.84
C ASP A 5 -21.63 20.82 6.47
N VAL A 6 -22.21 20.27 5.41
CA VAL A 6 -21.92 20.63 4.02
C VAL A 6 -23.18 21.15 3.33
N GLN A 7 -23.00 22.09 2.41
CA GLN A 7 -24.06 22.61 1.57
C GLN A 7 -23.74 22.39 0.09
N LYS A 8 -24.78 22.21 -0.70
CA LYS A 8 -24.66 22.19 -2.16
C LYS A 8 -24.58 23.63 -2.65
N VAL A 9 -23.61 23.89 -3.51
CA VAL A 9 -23.42 25.19 -4.12
C VAL A 9 -23.66 25.10 -5.62
N HIS A 10 -24.41 26.03 -6.14
CA HIS A 10 -24.61 26.26 -7.56
C HIS A 10 -23.98 27.59 -7.90
N ILE A 11 -23.04 27.61 -8.82
CA ILE A 11 -22.34 28.84 -9.24
C ILE A 11 -22.61 29.08 -10.70
N VAL A 12 -23.05 30.27 -11.01
CA VAL A 12 -23.24 30.78 -12.38
C VAL A 12 -22.23 31.88 -12.60
N ALA A 13 -21.41 31.75 -13.61
CA ALA A 13 -20.41 32.79 -13.94
C ALA A 13 -20.39 33.11 -15.42
N HIS A 14 -19.93 34.32 -15.78
CA HIS A 14 -19.76 34.68 -17.17
C HIS A 14 -18.65 33.88 -17.86
N SER A 15 -18.86 33.40 -19.08
CA SER A 15 -17.92 32.55 -19.82
C SER A 15 -16.52 33.15 -20.00
N GLY A 16 -16.40 34.46 -20.11
CA GLY A 16 -15.11 35.17 -20.18
C GLY A 16 -14.22 35.03 -18.93
N LEU A 17 -14.81 34.68 -17.78
CA LEU A 17 -14.06 34.50 -16.52
C LEU A 17 -13.64 33.02 -16.29
N LYS A 18 -13.98 32.10 -17.18
CA LYS A 18 -13.79 30.63 -16.98
C LYS A 18 -12.40 30.28 -16.44
N LYS A 19 -11.34 30.74 -17.10
CA LYS A 19 -9.95 30.40 -16.72
C LYS A 19 -9.58 30.95 -15.35
N THR A 20 -9.87 32.25 -15.12
CA THR A 20 -9.57 32.92 -13.84
C THR A 20 -10.37 32.30 -12.69
N PHE A 21 -11.64 32.00 -12.94
CA PHE A 21 -12.54 31.40 -11.97
C PHE A 21 -12.08 29.99 -11.55
N ILE A 22 -11.77 29.10 -12.49
CA ILE A 22 -11.27 27.76 -12.20
C ILE A 22 -9.94 27.83 -11.42
N ASN A 23 -9.05 28.74 -11.78
CA ASN A 23 -7.80 28.95 -11.06
C ASN A 23 -8.05 29.37 -9.61
N SER A 24 -8.92 30.37 -9.40
CA SER A 24 -9.26 30.86 -8.06
C SER A 24 -9.89 29.76 -7.19
N LEU A 25 -10.76 28.92 -7.75
CA LEU A 25 -11.36 27.80 -7.03
C LEU A 25 -10.32 26.74 -6.63
N GLN A 26 -9.36 26.44 -7.52
CA GLN A 26 -8.29 25.49 -7.23
C GLN A 26 -7.32 26.04 -6.17
N GLU A 27 -7.02 27.32 -6.20
CA GLU A 27 -6.15 27.98 -5.21
C GLU A 27 -6.75 27.96 -3.81
N GLU A 28 -8.04 28.19 -3.68
CA GLU A 28 -8.72 28.14 -2.39
C GLU A 28 -8.93 26.72 -1.88
N GLY A 29 -9.17 25.74 -2.77
CA GLY A 29 -9.34 24.34 -2.39
C GLY A 29 -10.52 24.08 -1.45
N LEU A 30 -11.58 24.87 -1.55
CA LEU A 30 -12.73 24.83 -0.65
C LEU A 30 -13.90 24.01 -1.19
N LEU A 31 -13.94 23.80 -2.50
CA LEU A 31 -15.10 23.26 -3.21
C LEU A 31 -14.80 21.87 -3.78
N GLN A 32 -15.64 20.91 -3.52
CA GLN A 32 -15.67 19.66 -4.29
C GLN A 32 -16.63 19.84 -5.45
N ILE A 33 -16.13 19.77 -6.67
CA ILE A 33 -16.93 19.90 -7.89
C ILE A 33 -17.56 18.55 -8.21
N GLU A 34 -18.87 18.56 -8.47
CA GLU A 34 -19.63 17.37 -8.83
C GLU A 34 -19.92 17.37 -10.34
N LYS A 35 -20.00 16.18 -10.92
CA LYS A 35 -20.47 16.03 -12.29
C LYS A 35 -22.00 16.13 -12.25
N ALA A 36 -22.55 17.25 -12.71
CA ALA A 36 -23.98 17.42 -12.85
C ALA A 36 -24.45 16.92 -14.22
N ASP A 37 -25.72 16.51 -14.28
CA ASP A 37 -26.36 16.13 -15.55
C ASP A 37 -26.87 17.39 -16.26
N PHE A 38 -25.95 18.07 -16.94
CA PHE A 38 -26.26 19.28 -17.66
C PHE A 38 -27.02 19.05 -18.97
N GLU A 39 -27.02 17.82 -19.50
CA GLU A 39 -27.75 17.46 -20.72
C GLU A 39 -29.26 17.61 -20.52
N THR A 40 -29.78 17.24 -19.33
CA THR A 40 -31.19 17.45 -18.98
C THR A 40 -31.59 18.91 -18.89
N LEU A 41 -30.62 19.80 -18.64
CA LEU A 41 -30.80 21.25 -18.60
C LEU A 41 -30.56 21.94 -19.96
N GLY A 42 -30.26 21.18 -21.01
CA GLY A 42 -29.94 21.72 -22.34
C GLY A 42 -28.61 22.46 -22.42
N LEU A 43 -27.70 22.20 -21.47
CA LEU A 43 -26.37 22.79 -21.43
C LEU A 43 -25.34 21.86 -22.09
N SER A 44 -24.42 22.42 -22.86
CA SER A 44 -23.31 21.67 -23.43
C SER A 44 -22.19 21.50 -22.42
N THR A 45 -21.55 20.32 -22.43
CA THR A 45 -20.31 20.11 -21.69
C THR A 45 -19.13 20.46 -22.60
N PRO A 46 -18.17 21.27 -22.15
CA PRO A 46 -17.04 21.68 -22.99
C PRO A 46 -16.14 20.46 -23.30
N PHE A 47 -15.86 20.29 -24.59
CA PHE A 47 -14.84 19.32 -25.00
C PHE A 47 -13.46 19.88 -24.66
N THR A 48 -12.78 19.27 -23.71
CA THR A 48 -11.41 19.66 -23.34
C THR A 48 -10.48 18.48 -23.60
N GLU A 49 -9.44 18.72 -24.41
CA GLU A 49 -8.45 17.70 -24.73
C GLU A 49 -7.54 17.47 -23.52
N VAL A 50 -7.57 16.27 -22.97
CA VAL A 50 -6.77 15.86 -21.80
C VAL A 50 -5.65 14.90 -22.21
N THR A 51 -5.83 14.19 -23.31
CA THR A 51 -4.94 13.11 -23.80
C THR A 51 -3.48 13.56 -23.99
N THR A 52 -3.28 14.77 -24.50
CA THR A 52 -1.93 15.35 -24.67
C THR A 52 -1.21 15.56 -23.36
N VAL A 53 -1.89 16.08 -22.34
CA VAL A 53 -1.30 16.30 -21.00
C VAL A 53 -1.07 14.97 -20.28
N GLU A 54 -1.97 14.01 -20.41
CA GLU A 54 -1.79 12.65 -19.86
C GLU A 54 -0.59 11.94 -20.48
N HIS A 55 -0.42 12.05 -21.78
CA HIS A 55 0.75 11.51 -22.48
C HIS A 55 2.06 12.16 -21.97
N GLN A 56 2.08 13.48 -21.81
CA GLN A 56 3.24 14.18 -21.27
C GLN A 56 3.52 13.80 -19.81
N LEU A 57 2.50 13.64 -18.97
CA LEU A 57 2.64 13.17 -17.58
C LEU A 57 3.19 11.75 -17.50
N HIS A 58 2.78 10.87 -18.41
CA HIS A 58 3.31 9.51 -18.48
C HIS A 58 4.80 9.51 -18.83
N ARG A 59 5.19 10.28 -19.86
CA ARG A 59 6.59 10.46 -20.26
C ARG A 59 7.43 11.03 -19.10
N LEU A 60 6.93 12.08 -18.43
CA LEU A 60 7.60 12.67 -17.27
C LEU A 60 7.78 11.68 -16.12
N SER A 61 6.74 10.91 -15.80
CA SER A 61 6.83 9.90 -14.75
C SER A 61 7.91 8.86 -15.07
N HIS A 62 7.97 8.42 -16.32
CA HIS A 62 8.98 7.45 -16.80
C HIS A 62 10.40 8.04 -16.70
N ALA A 63 10.61 9.27 -17.17
CA ALA A 63 11.89 9.97 -17.09
C ALA A 63 12.35 10.19 -15.65
N LEU A 64 11.42 10.55 -14.72
CA LEU A 64 11.71 10.71 -13.30
C LEU A 64 12.11 9.38 -12.63
N ASP A 65 11.47 8.29 -12.98
CA ASP A 65 11.79 6.96 -12.48
C ASP A 65 13.15 6.48 -12.99
N TYR A 66 13.47 6.73 -14.26
CA TYR A 66 14.77 6.42 -14.84
C TYR A 66 15.89 7.19 -14.12
N LEU A 67 15.78 8.51 -14.00
CA LEU A 67 16.78 9.35 -13.34
C LEU A 67 16.92 9.05 -11.84
N SER A 68 15.86 8.54 -11.20
CA SER A 68 15.91 8.17 -9.77
C SER A 68 16.91 7.07 -9.46
N ARG A 69 17.23 6.21 -10.43
CA ARG A 69 18.20 5.11 -10.29
C ARG A 69 19.63 5.61 -10.09
N TRP A 70 19.92 6.82 -10.57
CA TRP A 70 21.23 7.45 -10.50
C TRP A 70 21.41 8.38 -9.29
N GLU A 71 20.30 8.66 -8.59
CA GLU A 71 20.31 9.57 -7.45
C GLU A 71 20.91 8.89 -6.19
N LYS A 72 22.15 9.20 -5.86
CA LYS A 72 22.83 8.69 -4.66
C LYS A 72 22.47 9.53 -3.43
N LYS A 73 21.20 9.63 -3.06
CA LYS A 73 20.81 10.24 -1.78
C LYS A 73 20.99 9.23 -0.65
N GLY A 74 21.67 9.64 0.41
CA GLY A 74 21.76 8.87 1.65
C GLY A 74 20.38 8.63 2.25
N LEU A 75 20.24 7.59 3.09
CA LEU A 75 18.98 7.28 3.79
C LEU A 75 18.46 8.49 4.58
N THR A 76 19.35 9.23 5.21
CA THR A 76 19.03 10.45 5.97
C THR A 76 18.50 11.57 5.07
N GLU A 77 19.12 11.82 3.93
CA GLU A 77 18.65 12.82 2.96
C GLU A 77 17.27 12.46 2.39
N LYS A 78 17.01 11.17 2.09
CA LYS A 78 15.69 10.71 1.62
C LYS A 78 14.61 10.88 2.68
N LEU A 79 14.93 10.62 3.95
CA LEU A 79 13.99 10.72 5.06
C LEU A 79 13.65 12.16 5.45
N PHE A 80 14.59 13.10 5.26
CA PHE A 80 14.45 14.50 5.69
C PHE A 80 14.36 15.49 4.54
N ALA A 81 14.29 15.02 3.27
CA ALA A 81 14.14 15.89 2.11
C ALA A 81 12.86 16.74 2.21
N GLN A 82 13.03 18.05 2.18
CA GLN A 82 11.91 18.97 2.03
C GLN A 82 11.54 19.08 0.56
N LYS A 83 10.25 19.14 0.28
CA LYS A 83 9.79 19.36 -1.09
C LYS A 83 10.15 20.78 -1.56
N PRO A 84 10.66 20.94 -2.79
CA PRO A 84 10.87 22.26 -3.36
C PRO A 84 9.55 23.04 -3.39
N GLN A 85 9.62 24.33 -3.16
CA GLN A 85 8.46 25.22 -3.16
C GLN A 85 8.34 25.90 -4.52
N ILE A 86 7.11 26.06 -5.02
CA ILE A 86 6.79 26.74 -6.29
C ILE A 86 5.81 27.86 -6.01
N SER A 87 6.16 29.08 -6.45
CA SER A 87 5.27 30.25 -6.43
C SER A 87 4.30 30.25 -7.61
N SER A 88 3.27 31.11 -7.55
CA SER A 88 2.32 31.29 -8.65
C SER A 88 2.99 31.79 -9.93
N GLN A 89 4.02 32.63 -9.83
CA GLN A 89 4.78 33.15 -10.98
C GLN A 89 5.60 32.06 -11.65
N GLU A 90 6.36 31.28 -10.87
CA GLU A 90 7.15 30.15 -11.38
C GLU A 90 6.27 29.11 -12.08
N ARG A 91 5.05 28.86 -11.58
CA ARG A 91 4.08 27.96 -12.21
C ARG A 91 3.72 28.39 -13.62
N GLU A 92 3.46 29.69 -13.84
CA GLU A 92 3.16 30.21 -15.17
C GLU A 92 4.37 30.14 -16.11
N GLU A 93 5.58 30.38 -15.59
CA GLU A 93 6.81 30.26 -16.37
C GLU A 93 7.04 28.81 -16.81
N ILE A 94 6.84 27.84 -15.91
CA ILE A 94 6.96 26.41 -16.23
C ILE A 94 5.99 25.99 -17.32
N LEU A 95 4.74 26.50 -17.31
CA LEU A 95 3.75 26.19 -18.37
C LEU A 95 4.13 26.75 -19.76
N ARG A 96 5.00 27.76 -19.80
CA ARG A 96 5.48 28.35 -21.05
C ARG A 96 6.79 27.75 -21.55
N GLN A 97 7.51 27.03 -20.68
CA GLN A 97 8.78 26.39 -21.03
C GLN A 97 8.55 25.18 -21.94
N ASP A 98 9.38 25.07 -22.97
CA ASP A 98 9.46 23.84 -23.75
C ASP A 98 10.40 22.86 -23.05
N PHE A 99 9.83 21.84 -22.44
CA PHE A 99 10.53 20.76 -21.74
C PHE A 99 10.65 19.47 -22.57
N VAL A 100 10.04 19.43 -23.75
CA VAL A 100 10.04 18.26 -24.64
C VAL A 100 11.46 17.83 -25.01
N PRO A 101 12.39 18.76 -25.37
CA PRO A 101 13.76 18.37 -25.69
C PRO A 101 14.49 17.65 -24.56
N LEU A 102 14.23 18.04 -23.30
CA LEU A 102 14.82 17.40 -22.14
C LEU A 102 14.26 15.98 -21.93
N LEU A 103 12.96 15.78 -22.16
CA LEU A 103 12.35 14.46 -22.13
C LEU A 103 12.91 13.55 -23.23
N ASP A 104 12.98 14.05 -24.45
CA ASP A 104 13.53 13.31 -25.59
C ASP A 104 14.98 12.88 -25.32
N GLN A 105 15.76 13.75 -24.67
CA GLN A 105 17.14 13.45 -24.30
C GLN A 105 17.22 12.29 -23.29
N VAL A 106 16.36 12.28 -22.26
CA VAL A 106 16.33 11.20 -21.26
C VAL A 106 15.84 9.89 -21.88
N GLU A 107 14.77 9.93 -22.67
CA GLU A 107 14.21 8.76 -23.35
C GLU A 107 15.19 8.14 -24.35
N ASN A 108 15.87 8.95 -25.14
CA ASN A 108 16.89 8.48 -26.09
C ASN A 108 18.06 7.82 -25.36
N LEU A 109 18.50 8.41 -24.24
CA LEU A 109 19.56 7.85 -23.42
C LEU A 109 19.17 6.50 -22.80
N GLU A 110 17.93 6.35 -22.34
CA GLU A 110 17.43 5.07 -21.83
C GLU A 110 17.32 4.03 -22.94
N LYS A 111 16.81 4.42 -24.12
CA LYS A 111 16.71 3.54 -25.28
C LYS A 111 18.07 3.04 -25.72
N GLU A 112 19.04 3.95 -25.91
CA GLU A 112 20.41 3.56 -26.28
C GLU A 112 21.03 2.62 -25.24
N LYS A 113 20.81 2.88 -23.96
CA LYS A 113 21.30 2.00 -22.89
C LYS A 113 20.69 0.61 -22.98
N ASN A 114 19.36 0.51 -23.12
CA ASN A 114 18.66 -0.77 -23.20
C ASN A 114 19.08 -1.58 -24.46
N ASP A 115 19.30 -0.89 -25.58
CA ASP A 115 19.78 -1.51 -26.80
C ASP A 115 21.19 -2.11 -26.62
N ILE A 116 22.07 -1.35 -25.95
CA ILE A 116 23.44 -1.83 -25.65
C ILE A 116 23.41 -2.97 -24.63
N ASP A 117 22.65 -2.86 -23.55
CA ASP A 117 22.50 -3.93 -22.55
C ASP A 117 21.96 -5.23 -23.20
N SER A 118 21.01 -5.12 -24.12
CA SER A 118 20.46 -6.25 -24.85
C SER A 118 21.52 -6.89 -25.77
N HIS A 119 22.32 -6.05 -26.42
CA HIS A 119 23.40 -6.52 -27.30
C HIS A 119 24.55 -7.19 -26.51
N ILE A 120 24.92 -6.64 -25.35
CA ILE A 120 25.91 -7.28 -24.47
C ILE A 120 25.43 -8.66 -24.02
N ARG A 121 24.18 -8.79 -23.60
CA ARG A 121 23.60 -10.11 -23.22
C ARG A 121 23.55 -11.09 -24.39
N PHE A 122 23.35 -10.60 -25.59
CA PHE A 122 23.42 -11.42 -26.78
C PHE A 122 24.85 -11.92 -27.02
N LEU A 123 25.85 -11.03 -26.97
CA LEU A 123 27.26 -11.38 -27.10
C LEU A 123 27.73 -12.35 -26.00
N GLU A 124 27.25 -12.18 -24.76
CA GLU A 124 27.55 -13.11 -23.67
C GLU A 124 27.05 -14.52 -23.92
N LYS A 125 25.86 -14.66 -24.47
CA LYS A 125 25.30 -15.98 -24.83
C LYS A 125 26.07 -16.61 -25.97
N GLU A 126 26.48 -15.84 -26.98
CA GLU A 126 27.29 -16.32 -28.09
C GLU A 126 28.69 -16.74 -27.61
N GLU A 127 29.31 -15.94 -26.75
CA GLU A 127 30.60 -16.28 -26.15
C GLU A 127 30.53 -17.54 -25.27
N GLU A 128 29.51 -17.70 -24.43
CA GLU A 128 29.28 -18.90 -23.60
C GLU A 128 29.09 -20.15 -24.49
N PHE A 129 28.31 -20.02 -25.56
CA PHE A 129 28.11 -21.07 -26.53
C PHE A 129 29.45 -21.49 -27.20
N LEU A 130 30.23 -20.57 -27.72
CA LEU A 130 31.51 -20.84 -28.38
C LEU A 130 32.56 -21.39 -27.39
N ARG A 131 32.57 -20.95 -26.15
CA ARG A 131 33.43 -21.51 -25.09
C ARG A 131 33.18 -23.02 -24.87
N SER A 132 31.94 -23.46 -25.02
CA SER A 132 31.61 -24.88 -24.93
C SER A 132 32.19 -25.71 -26.09
N LEU A 133 32.54 -25.04 -27.21
CA LEU A 133 33.12 -25.63 -28.43
C LEU A 133 34.60 -25.27 -28.60
N GLN A 134 35.26 -24.68 -27.61
CA GLN A 134 36.63 -24.15 -27.70
C GLN A 134 37.68 -25.22 -28.10
N SER A 135 37.41 -26.51 -27.85
CA SER A 135 38.28 -27.61 -28.23
C SER A 135 38.14 -28.04 -29.71
N LEU A 136 37.32 -27.33 -30.48
CA LEU A 136 37.15 -27.58 -31.90
C LEU A 136 38.23 -26.83 -32.68
N GLU A 137 39.29 -27.53 -33.09
CA GLU A 137 40.43 -27.00 -33.85
C GLU A 137 40.13 -26.97 -35.35
N LEU A 138 38.95 -26.57 -35.76
CA LEU A 138 38.50 -26.45 -37.13
C LEU A 138 37.93 -25.07 -37.40
N PRO A 139 38.17 -24.49 -38.61
CA PRO A 139 37.48 -23.25 -39.00
C PRO A 139 35.96 -23.44 -38.94
N ILE A 140 35.25 -22.46 -38.35
CA ILE A 140 33.78 -22.56 -38.17
C ILE A 140 33.06 -22.78 -39.51
N LYS A 141 33.52 -22.17 -40.60
CA LYS A 141 32.97 -22.37 -41.94
C LYS A 141 33.19 -23.77 -42.49
N SER A 142 34.19 -24.50 -42.00
CA SER A 142 34.42 -25.89 -42.37
C SER A 142 33.39 -26.85 -41.78
N VAL A 143 32.66 -26.41 -40.75
CA VAL A 143 31.54 -27.14 -40.14
C VAL A 143 30.27 -26.85 -40.96
N ALA A 144 30.32 -27.20 -42.24
CA ALA A 144 29.20 -27.01 -43.18
C ALA A 144 28.92 -28.33 -43.92
N ASP A 145 27.69 -28.43 -44.38
CA ASP A 145 27.27 -29.58 -45.18
C ASP A 145 28.07 -29.65 -46.50
N THR A 146 28.46 -30.86 -46.89
CA THR A 146 29.03 -31.13 -48.22
C THR A 146 27.92 -31.63 -49.16
N ASP A 147 28.27 -31.92 -50.41
CA ASP A 147 27.30 -32.45 -51.36
C ASP A 147 26.70 -33.79 -50.92
N THR A 148 27.46 -34.62 -50.21
CA THR A 148 27.09 -35.99 -49.84
C THR A 148 26.88 -36.20 -48.36
N THR A 149 27.43 -35.33 -47.48
CA THR A 149 27.37 -35.46 -46.03
C THR A 149 26.69 -34.26 -45.37
N GLU A 150 26.01 -34.50 -44.28
CA GLU A 150 25.47 -33.49 -43.35
C GLU A 150 26.36 -33.45 -42.11
N VAL A 151 26.74 -32.24 -41.72
CA VAL A 151 27.62 -31.97 -40.57
C VAL A 151 26.83 -31.23 -39.51
N VAL A 152 26.69 -31.82 -38.33
CA VAL A 152 25.87 -31.24 -37.24
C VAL A 152 26.69 -31.19 -35.95
N VAL A 153 26.75 -30.02 -35.34
CA VAL A 153 27.24 -29.83 -33.98
C VAL A 153 26.06 -29.84 -33.04
N GLY A 154 26.21 -30.45 -31.87
CA GLY A 154 25.13 -30.47 -30.89
C GLY A 154 25.56 -30.98 -29.53
N VAL A 155 24.61 -30.94 -28.61
CA VAL A 155 24.78 -31.41 -27.24
C VAL A 155 23.80 -32.53 -26.92
N MET A 156 24.29 -33.57 -26.25
CA MET A 156 23.44 -34.65 -25.71
C MET A 156 23.87 -35.06 -24.31
N PRO A 157 22.96 -35.73 -23.56
CA PRO A 157 23.32 -36.29 -22.26
C PRO A 157 24.42 -37.36 -22.39
N LEU A 158 25.37 -37.35 -21.46
CA LEU A 158 26.48 -38.30 -21.45
C LEU A 158 26.00 -39.76 -21.41
N ALA A 159 24.89 -40.06 -20.72
CA ALA A 159 24.30 -41.40 -20.68
C ALA A 159 23.82 -41.85 -22.08
N SER A 160 23.08 -40.96 -22.79
CA SER A 160 22.57 -41.22 -24.14
C SER A 160 23.70 -41.38 -25.16
N PHE A 161 24.81 -40.66 -24.99
CA PHE A 161 25.99 -40.81 -25.86
C PHE A 161 26.66 -42.16 -25.69
N LYS A 162 26.81 -42.65 -24.45
CA LYS A 162 27.35 -44.00 -24.16
C LYS A 162 26.48 -45.10 -24.77
N GLU A 163 25.16 -44.98 -24.68
CA GLU A 163 24.23 -45.90 -25.32
C GLU A 163 24.38 -45.87 -26.85
N LEU A 164 24.39 -44.68 -27.43
CA LEU A 164 24.54 -44.47 -28.87
C LEU A 164 25.83 -45.09 -29.41
N SER A 165 26.96 -44.93 -28.69
CA SER A 165 28.25 -45.49 -29.07
C SER A 165 28.32 -47.02 -28.92
N THR A 166 27.42 -47.63 -28.12
CA THR A 166 27.39 -49.09 -27.89
C THR A 166 26.42 -49.78 -28.85
N GLU A 167 25.28 -49.14 -29.15
CA GLU A 167 24.22 -49.72 -29.99
C GLU A 167 24.50 -49.62 -31.48
N MET A 168 25.18 -48.57 -31.90
CA MET A 168 25.48 -48.32 -33.31
C MET A 168 26.99 -48.31 -33.50
N GLY A 169 27.53 -49.36 -34.05
CA GLY A 169 28.91 -49.35 -34.57
C GLY A 169 29.09 -48.16 -35.56
N ASN A 170 30.32 -47.81 -35.90
CA ASN A 170 30.70 -46.67 -36.73
C ASN A 170 30.08 -46.62 -38.16
N GLU A 171 29.03 -47.38 -38.44
CA GLU A 171 28.48 -47.55 -39.80
C GLU A 171 27.45 -46.46 -40.19
N ALA A 172 26.76 -45.80 -39.24
CA ALA A 172 25.71 -44.83 -39.54
C ALA A 172 26.20 -43.38 -39.51
N PHE A 173 27.13 -43.04 -38.63
CA PHE A 173 27.71 -41.70 -38.50
C PHE A 173 29.09 -41.72 -37.84
N TRP A 174 29.89 -40.73 -38.19
CA TRP A 174 31.14 -40.44 -37.51
C TRP A 174 30.91 -39.41 -36.43
N SER A 175 31.47 -39.62 -35.23
CA SER A 175 31.32 -38.74 -34.08
C SER A 175 32.66 -38.31 -33.50
N HIS A 176 32.80 -37.03 -33.22
CA HIS A 176 33.95 -36.48 -32.51
C HIS A 176 33.49 -35.73 -31.29
N ILE A 177 34.11 -36.01 -30.14
CA ILE A 177 33.81 -35.33 -28.87
C ILE A 177 34.56 -34.01 -28.84
N ILE A 178 33.82 -32.90 -28.87
CA ILE A 178 34.41 -31.56 -28.78
C ILE A 178 34.72 -31.26 -27.31
N SER A 179 33.74 -31.45 -26.42
CA SER A 179 33.95 -31.26 -24.97
C SER A 179 33.03 -32.17 -24.20
N GLN A 180 33.50 -32.63 -23.00
CA GLN A 180 32.76 -33.52 -22.14
C GLN A 180 32.60 -32.89 -20.76
N GLY A 181 31.36 -32.56 -20.41
CA GLY A 181 30.97 -32.11 -19.08
C GLY A 181 30.52 -33.27 -18.17
N LYS A 182 30.12 -32.94 -16.96
CA LYS A 182 29.62 -33.94 -15.96
C LYS A 182 28.31 -34.60 -16.41
N ARG A 183 27.45 -33.95 -17.15
CA ARG A 183 26.14 -34.44 -17.56
C ARG A 183 25.94 -34.49 -19.07
N ASN A 184 26.56 -33.58 -19.79
CA ASN A 184 26.38 -33.39 -21.24
C ASN A 184 27.70 -33.50 -21.97
N VAL A 185 27.63 -33.90 -23.25
CA VAL A 185 28.74 -33.98 -24.19
C VAL A 185 28.42 -33.13 -25.41
N HIS A 186 29.34 -32.29 -25.82
CA HIS A 186 29.26 -31.59 -27.11
C HIS A 186 29.94 -32.42 -28.17
N LEU A 187 29.25 -32.66 -29.28
CA LEU A 187 29.65 -33.56 -30.33
C LEU A 187 29.61 -32.89 -31.71
N LEU A 188 30.57 -33.21 -32.55
CA LEU A 188 30.49 -33.03 -33.97
C LEU A 188 30.09 -34.38 -34.58
N LEU A 189 29.01 -34.39 -35.32
CA LEU A 189 28.48 -35.59 -36.01
C LEU A 189 28.49 -35.36 -37.51
N ILE A 190 28.94 -36.37 -38.26
CA ILE A 190 28.92 -36.38 -39.72
C ILE A 190 28.21 -37.64 -40.19
N TYR A 191 27.21 -37.49 -41.05
CA TYR A 191 26.46 -38.59 -41.61
C TYR A 191 26.08 -38.33 -43.06
N LEU A 192 25.80 -39.43 -43.81
CA LEU A 192 25.43 -39.33 -45.23
C LEU A 192 24.03 -38.72 -45.41
N LYS A 193 23.89 -37.82 -46.37
CA LYS A 193 22.57 -37.22 -46.68
C LYS A 193 21.54 -38.27 -47.13
N SER A 194 21.97 -39.39 -47.67
CA SER A 194 21.09 -40.52 -48.01
C SER A 194 20.43 -41.18 -46.80
N GLN A 195 21.01 -41.03 -45.61
CA GLN A 195 20.50 -41.60 -44.33
C GLN A 195 19.93 -40.52 -43.40
N ARG A 196 19.71 -39.32 -43.88
CA ARG A 196 19.32 -38.12 -43.10
C ARG A 196 18.15 -38.37 -42.17
N GLU A 197 17.05 -38.90 -42.69
CA GLU A 197 15.84 -39.11 -41.90
C GLU A 197 16.05 -40.14 -40.75
N HIS A 198 16.77 -41.21 -41.07
CA HIS A 198 17.08 -42.24 -40.09
C HIS A 198 17.99 -41.72 -38.99
N CYS A 199 19.06 -41.01 -39.34
CA CYS A 199 19.98 -40.43 -38.34
C CYS A 199 19.30 -39.37 -37.48
N ARG A 200 18.48 -38.49 -38.05
CA ARG A 200 17.75 -37.47 -37.31
C ARG A 200 16.76 -38.06 -36.29
N GLN A 201 16.10 -39.15 -36.65
CA GLN A 201 15.17 -39.81 -35.73
C GLN A 201 15.91 -40.41 -34.54
N ILE A 202 17.02 -41.11 -34.76
CA ILE A 202 17.88 -41.67 -33.70
C ILE A 202 18.40 -40.54 -32.79
N LEU A 203 18.91 -39.46 -33.34
CA LEU A 203 19.43 -38.33 -32.61
C LEU A 203 18.35 -37.67 -31.75
N LYS A 204 17.12 -37.59 -32.25
CA LYS A 204 15.98 -37.10 -31.53
C LYS A 204 15.60 -38.00 -30.37
N ASP A 205 15.56 -39.31 -30.56
CA ASP A 205 15.24 -40.30 -29.53
C ASP A 205 16.26 -40.32 -28.39
N LYS A 206 17.53 -40.02 -28.71
CA LYS A 206 18.62 -39.90 -27.72
C LYS A 206 18.79 -38.49 -27.15
N ASN A 207 17.81 -37.59 -27.34
CA ASN A 207 17.81 -36.21 -26.82
C ASN A 207 19.02 -35.37 -27.32
N PHE A 208 19.43 -35.55 -28.57
CA PHE A 208 20.44 -34.70 -29.19
C PHE A 208 19.81 -33.35 -29.54
N ASN A 209 20.41 -32.29 -29.06
CA ASN A 209 19.99 -30.93 -29.37
C ASN A 209 21.01 -30.30 -30.35
N PRO A 210 20.64 -30.10 -31.64
CA PRO A 210 21.54 -29.50 -32.59
C PRO A 210 21.82 -28.03 -32.24
N LEU A 211 23.06 -27.64 -32.41
CA LEU A 211 23.56 -26.30 -32.17
C LEU A 211 23.94 -25.68 -33.54
N TYR A 212 23.53 -24.43 -33.75
CA TYR A 212 23.76 -23.71 -34.99
C TYR A 212 24.62 -22.49 -34.73
N PHE A 213 25.59 -22.25 -35.60
CA PHE A 213 26.34 -21.01 -35.59
C PHE A 213 25.47 -19.88 -36.16
N THR A 214 25.46 -18.74 -35.46
CA THR A 214 24.70 -17.57 -35.90
C THR A 214 25.41 -16.86 -37.05
N ASP A 215 24.68 -16.05 -37.81
CA ASP A 215 25.26 -15.24 -38.87
C ASP A 215 26.39 -14.34 -38.34
N THR A 216 26.23 -13.81 -37.11
CA THR A 216 27.26 -12.99 -36.45
C THR A 216 28.57 -13.78 -36.23
N MET A 217 28.46 -15.03 -35.77
CA MET A 217 29.64 -15.89 -35.57
C MET A 217 30.33 -16.22 -36.92
N MET A 218 29.53 -16.51 -37.92
CA MET A 218 30.02 -16.82 -39.27
C MET A 218 30.73 -15.61 -39.93
N GLU A 219 30.17 -14.41 -39.73
CA GLU A 219 30.77 -13.17 -40.23
C GLU A 219 32.12 -12.89 -39.55
N LYS A 220 32.18 -13.04 -38.21
CA LYS A 220 33.41 -12.82 -37.43
C LYS A 220 34.49 -13.88 -37.69
N ALA A 221 34.11 -15.10 -37.99
CA ALA A 221 35.06 -16.17 -38.34
C ALA A 221 35.79 -15.92 -39.68
N GLY A 222 35.21 -15.11 -40.58
CA GLY A 222 35.79 -14.96 -41.91
C GLY A 222 35.93 -16.33 -42.63
N ASP A 223 36.95 -16.51 -43.45
CA ASP A 223 37.10 -17.75 -44.24
C ASP A 223 37.90 -18.86 -43.53
N GLN A 224 38.79 -18.51 -42.61
CA GLN A 224 39.67 -19.45 -41.89
C GLN A 224 39.71 -19.27 -40.36
N GLY A 225 38.78 -18.48 -39.78
CA GLY A 225 38.77 -18.23 -38.34
C GLY A 225 38.35 -19.45 -37.53
N GLU A 226 39.16 -19.75 -36.52
CA GLU A 226 38.86 -20.77 -35.51
C GLU A 226 37.88 -20.25 -34.43
N VAL A 227 37.33 -21.16 -33.65
CA VAL A 227 36.44 -20.82 -32.55
C VAL A 227 37.08 -19.82 -31.55
N THR A 228 38.38 -19.93 -31.31
CA THR A 228 39.19 -19.04 -30.46
C THR A 228 39.24 -17.61 -30.98
N ASP A 229 39.40 -17.44 -32.30
CA ASP A 229 39.46 -16.12 -32.93
C ASP A 229 38.11 -15.39 -32.81
N VAL A 230 37.01 -16.13 -32.98
CA VAL A 230 35.66 -15.58 -32.86
C VAL A 230 35.35 -15.21 -31.41
N ILE A 231 35.77 -16.04 -30.44
CA ILE A 231 35.61 -15.70 -28.99
C ILE A 231 36.36 -14.40 -28.68
N GLN A 232 37.59 -14.23 -29.19
CA GLN A 232 38.35 -13.01 -29.00
C GLN A 232 37.65 -11.79 -29.62
N ALA A 233 37.18 -11.91 -30.85
CA ALA A 233 36.46 -10.82 -31.54
C ALA A 233 35.15 -10.44 -30.84
N LEU A 234 34.38 -11.42 -30.30
CA LEU A 234 33.18 -11.17 -29.50
C LEU A 234 33.51 -10.48 -28.18
N SER A 235 34.59 -10.91 -27.51
CA SER A 235 35.06 -10.31 -26.25
C SER A 235 35.53 -8.87 -26.47
N GLU A 236 36.23 -8.57 -27.56
CA GLU A 236 36.65 -7.21 -27.92
C GLU A 236 35.44 -6.30 -28.20
N GLU A 237 34.44 -6.79 -28.93
CA GLU A 237 33.20 -6.06 -29.18
C GLU A 237 32.41 -5.83 -27.90
N LYS A 238 32.29 -6.84 -27.07
CA LYS A 238 31.66 -6.72 -25.76
C LYS A 238 32.34 -5.64 -24.91
N ALA A 239 33.67 -5.65 -24.82
CA ALA A 239 34.41 -4.63 -24.07
C ALA A 239 34.20 -3.22 -24.62
N LEU A 240 34.05 -3.06 -25.95
CA LEU A 240 33.70 -1.77 -26.57
C LEU A 240 32.30 -1.33 -26.20
N LYS A 241 31.32 -2.24 -26.22
CA LYS A 241 29.94 -1.95 -25.80
C LYS A 241 29.85 -1.61 -24.29
N GLU A 242 30.57 -2.31 -23.42
CA GLU A 242 30.68 -2.02 -22.00
C GLU A 242 31.27 -0.62 -21.75
N ARG A 243 32.31 -0.23 -22.46
CA ARG A 243 32.84 1.15 -22.39
C ARG A 243 31.80 2.19 -22.80
N LYS A 244 31.05 1.91 -23.90
CA LYS A 244 29.95 2.80 -24.30
C LYS A 244 28.84 2.87 -23.26
N LEU A 245 28.51 1.75 -22.61
CA LEU A 245 27.54 1.69 -21.52
C LEU A 245 27.96 2.61 -20.36
N VAL A 246 29.23 2.55 -19.93
CA VAL A 246 29.77 3.42 -18.87
C VAL A 246 29.67 4.91 -19.26
N LEU A 247 29.90 5.25 -20.51
CA LEU A 247 29.75 6.62 -21.00
C LEU A 247 28.27 7.09 -20.93
N LEU A 248 27.32 6.25 -21.31
CA LEU A 248 25.90 6.56 -21.21
C LEU A 248 25.45 6.69 -19.74
N GLU A 249 26.00 5.85 -18.84
CA GLU A 249 25.76 5.97 -17.42
C GLU A 249 26.26 7.29 -16.83
N ASN A 250 27.40 7.76 -17.27
CA ASN A 250 27.92 9.06 -16.85
C ASN A 250 27.07 10.21 -17.37
N LYS A 251 26.59 10.14 -18.63
CA LYS A 251 25.59 11.09 -19.17
C LYS A 251 24.31 11.07 -18.35
N GLY A 252 23.83 9.89 -17.92
CA GLY A 252 22.67 9.76 -17.06
C GLY A 252 22.87 10.47 -15.71
N LYS A 253 24.07 10.34 -15.11
CA LYS A 253 24.41 11.04 -13.87
C LYS A 253 24.47 12.56 -14.05
N GLU A 254 24.93 13.04 -15.20
CA GLU A 254 24.94 14.48 -15.53
C GLU A 254 23.54 15.07 -15.65
N LEU A 255 22.53 14.25 -16.01
CA LEU A 255 21.12 14.68 -16.09
C LEU A 255 20.37 14.64 -14.74
N VAL A 256 20.96 14.06 -13.67
CA VAL A 256 20.32 14.00 -12.34
C VAL A 256 19.90 15.37 -11.79
N PRO A 257 20.66 16.47 -11.94
CA PRO A 257 20.21 17.80 -11.50
C PRO A 257 18.91 18.25 -12.18
N SER A 258 18.71 17.89 -13.45
CA SER A 258 17.49 18.24 -14.21
C SER A 258 16.23 17.52 -13.67
N ARG A 259 16.39 16.49 -12.84
CA ARG A 259 15.29 15.76 -12.21
C ARG A 259 14.41 16.67 -11.35
N GLU A 260 14.99 17.65 -10.64
CA GLU A 260 14.21 18.59 -9.85
C GLU A 260 13.32 19.47 -10.75
N GLN A 261 13.83 19.91 -11.89
CA GLN A 261 13.05 20.65 -12.88
C GLN A 261 11.89 19.78 -13.42
N LEU A 262 12.16 18.52 -13.77
CA LEU A 262 11.14 17.58 -14.24
C LEU A 262 10.08 17.30 -13.17
N MET A 263 10.44 17.24 -11.89
CA MET A 263 9.49 17.13 -10.77
C MET A 263 8.56 18.33 -10.68
N ARG A 264 9.09 19.56 -10.85
CA ARG A 264 8.32 20.81 -10.85
C ARG A 264 7.34 20.81 -12.03
N ILE A 265 7.79 20.46 -13.22
CA ILE A 265 6.95 20.37 -14.42
C ILE A 265 5.85 19.33 -14.25
N HIS A 266 6.19 18.15 -13.70
CA HIS A 266 5.22 17.08 -13.46
C HIS A 266 4.03 17.55 -12.60
N ASP A 267 4.31 18.19 -11.46
CA ASP A 267 3.23 18.59 -10.54
C ASP A 267 2.42 19.78 -11.11
N VAL A 268 3.05 20.65 -11.89
CA VAL A 268 2.32 21.74 -12.60
C VAL A 268 1.39 21.14 -13.67
N LEU A 269 1.85 20.19 -14.47
CA LEU A 269 1.01 19.52 -15.48
C LEU A 269 -0.06 18.63 -14.87
N LEU A 270 0.22 18.00 -13.72
CA LEU A 270 -0.77 17.23 -12.96
C LEU A 270 -1.97 18.14 -12.60
N ASN A 271 -1.70 19.33 -12.11
CA ASN A 271 -2.73 20.30 -11.76
C ASN A 271 -3.43 20.87 -12.99
N GLU A 272 -2.73 21.03 -14.10
CA GLU A 272 -3.36 21.43 -15.36
C GLU A 272 -4.30 20.34 -15.91
N ARG A 273 -3.93 19.06 -15.77
CA ARG A 273 -4.82 17.93 -16.08
C ARG A 273 -6.09 17.98 -15.22
N GLU A 274 -5.96 18.18 -13.90
CA GLU A 274 -7.11 18.28 -13.00
C GLU A 274 -8.04 19.45 -13.38
N LYS A 275 -7.49 20.60 -13.78
CA LYS A 275 -8.29 21.73 -14.30
C LYS A 275 -9.08 21.34 -15.54
N ARG A 276 -8.43 20.64 -16.49
CA ARG A 276 -9.08 20.20 -17.73
C ARG A 276 -10.17 19.16 -17.47
N LEU A 277 -9.91 18.21 -16.55
CA LEU A 277 -10.91 17.24 -16.13
C LEU A 277 -12.09 17.91 -15.45
N THR A 278 -11.83 18.86 -14.56
CA THR A 278 -12.86 19.64 -13.89
C THR A 278 -13.67 20.48 -14.87
N SER A 279 -13.03 21.02 -15.92
CA SER A 279 -13.74 21.78 -16.96
C SER A 279 -14.79 20.94 -17.70
N ARG A 280 -14.64 19.62 -17.78
CA ARG A 280 -15.66 18.71 -18.34
C ARG A 280 -16.90 18.55 -17.45
N ASN A 281 -16.79 18.90 -16.17
CA ASN A 281 -17.88 18.86 -15.20
C ASN A 281 -18.64 20.21 -15.13
N LEU A 282 -18.38 21.13 -16.04
CA LEU A 282 -19.09 22.39 -16.15
C LEU A 282 -20.17 22.30 -17.22
N GLY A 283 -21.32 22.92 -16.95
CA GLY A 283 -22.31 23.24 -17.98
C GLY A 283 -21.93 24.54 -18.65
N GLU A 284 -22.00 24.64 -19.97
CA GLU A 284 -21.61 25.84 -20.71
C GLU A 284 -22.71 26.28 -21.68
N THR A 285 -22.98 27.58 -21.70
CA THR A 285 -23.75 28.25 -22.75
C THR A 285 -22.84 29.22 -23.48
N THR A 286 -23.35 29.92 -24.47
CA THR A 286 -22.58 30.97 -25.21
C THR A 286 -22.02 32.06 -24.31
N ARG A 287 -22.66 32.36 -23.17
CA ARG A 287 -22.30 33.49 -22.29
C ARG A 287 -22.05 33.13 -20.84
N THR A 288 -22.50 31.97 -20.40
CA THR A 288 -22.42 31.58 -18.98
C THR A 288 -21.85 30.18 -18.81
N ILE A 289 -21.16 29.97 -17.69
CA ILE A 289 -20.74 28.67 -17.19
C ILE A 289 -21.52 28.33 -15.91
N PHE A 290 -21.84 27.10 -15.76
CA PHE A 290 -22.57 26.51 -14.63
C PHE A 290 -21.73 25.48 -13.92
N LEU A 291 -21.66 25.56 -12.60
CA LEU A 291 -20.90 24.63 -11.75
C LEU A 291 -21.75 24.21 -10.57
N GLU A 292 -21.76 22.92 -10.28
CA GLU A 292 -22.31 22.36 -9.06
C GLU A 292 -21.22 21.72 -8.20
N GLY A 293 -21.38 21.86 -6.89
CA GLY A 293 -20.43 21.24 -5.98
C GLY A 293 -20.88 21.25 -4.53
N TRP A 294 -19.99 20.79 -3.66
CA TRP A 294 -20.18 20.73 -2.23
C TRP A 294 -19.16 21.58 -1.51
N ILE A 295 -19.60 22.31 -0.50
CA ILE A 295 -18.77 23.17 0.33
C ILE A 295 -19.11 22.96 1.81
N LYS A 296 -18.13 23.11 2.69
CA LYS A 296 -18.39 23.18 4.13
C LYS A 296 -19.16 24.44 4.46
N THR A 297 -20.16 24.34 5.30
CA THR A 297 -20.95 25.51 5.73
C THR A 297 -20.08 26.63 6.34
N MET A 298 -19.01 26.25 7.06
CA MET A 298 -18.08 27.22 7.68
C MET A 298 -17.21 27.97 6.65
N ASP A 299 -17.00 27.40 5.47
CA ASP A 299 -16.12 27.97 4.43
C ASP A 299 -16.88 28.84 3.42
N ILE A 300 -18.22 28.94 3.52
CA ILE A 300 -19.07 29.73 2.60
C ILE A 300 -18.63 31.18 2.59
N SER A 301 -18.50 31.82 3.75
CA SER A 301 -18.10 33.24 3.84
C SER A 301 -16.71 33.50 3.23
N ARG A 302 -15.81 32.49 3.30
CA ARG A 302 -14.49 32.59 2.67
C ARG A 302 -14.58 32.52 1.15
N LEU A 303 -15.43 31.65 0.62
CA LEU A 303 -15.70 31.56 -0.82
C LEU A 303 -16.34 32.84 -1.34
N GLU A 304 -17.36 33.37 -0.65
CA GLU A 304 -18.04 34.63 -1.01
C GLU A 304 -17.06 35.80 -1.01
N ALA A 305 -16.22 35.92 0.01
CA ALA A 305 -15.20 36.98 0.08
C ALA A 305 -14.22 36.91 -1.10
N LYS A 306 -13.85 35.72 -1.53
CA LYS A 306 -12.94 35.53 -2.69
C LYS A 306 -13.60 35.87 -4.03
N LEU A 307 -14.89 35.61 -4.13
CA LEU A 307 -15.67 35.89 -5.36
C LEU A 307 -16.22 37.31 -5.41
N MET A 308 -16.16 38.04 -4.30
CA MET A 308 -16.66 39.44 -4.21
C MET A 308 -16.12 40.37 -5.29
N PRO A 309 -14.84 40.30 -5.72
CA PRO A 309 -14.33 41.16 -6.83
C PRO A 309 -15.02 40.88 -8.17
N TYR A 310 -15.72 39.76 -8.31
CA TYR A 310 -16.40 39.31 -9.51
C TYR A 310 -17.93 39.29 -9.35
N SER A 311 -18.48 39.93 -8.30
CA SER A 311 -19.91 39.90 -7.93
C SER A 311 -20.88 40.24 -9.06
N ASP A 312 -20.49 41.13 -9.98
CA ASP A 312 -21.29 41.49 -11.14
C ASP A 312 -21.38 40.40 -12.22
N LEU A 313 -20.44 39.44 -12.20
CA LEU A 313 -20.27 38.42 -13.23
C LEU A 313 -20.38 36.98 -12.68
N VAL A 314 -20.47 36.84 -11.36
CA VAL A 314 -20.56 35.54 -10.67
C VAL A 314 -21.67 35.56 -9.61
N GLN A 315 -22.56 34.61 -9.64
CA GLN A 315 -23.59 34.43 -8.63
C GLN A 315 -23.49 33.01 -8.01
N CYS A 316 -23.61 32.97 -6.68
CA CYS A 316 -23.56 31.71 -5.91
C CYS A 316 -24.88 31.50 -5.18
N TYR A 317 -25.40 30.29 -5.27
CA TYR A 317 -26.60 29.86 -4.55
C TYR A 317 -26.25 28.67 -3.67
N PHE A 318 -26.56 28.77 -2.40
CA PHE A 318 -26.29 27.70 -1.41
C PHE A 318 -27.61 27.10 -0.95
N ARG A 319 -27.64 25.77 -0.84
CA ARG A 319 -28.79 25.07 -0.27
C ARG A 319 -28.35 23.88 0.58
N PRO A 320 -29.14 23.50 1.58
CA PRO A 320 -28.90 22.26 2.30
C PRO A 320 -29.07 21.05 1.37
N PRO A 321 -28.37 19.93 1.65
CA PRO A 321 -28.52 18.71 0.85
C PRO A 321 -29.95 18.15 0.96
N LEU A 322 -30.52 17.71 -0.16
CA LEU A 322 -31.82 17.04 -0.22
C LEU A 322 -31.73 15.63 0.40
N SER A 323 -32.90 15.04 0.70
CA SER A 323 -32.97 13.70 1.30
C SER A 323 -32.44 12.59 0.39
N GLU A 324 -32.52 12.79 -0.92
CA GLU A 324 -32.09 11.85 -1.95
C GLU A 324 -30.61 12.01 -2.33
N GLU A 325 -29.98 13.11 -1.90
CA GLU A 325 -28.58 13.40 -2.21
C GLU A 325 -27.65 12.79 -1.17
N ASP A 326 -26.52 12.24 -1.62
CA ASP A 326 -25.43 11.72 -0.82
C ASP A 326 -24.28 12.74 -0.76
N PRO A 327 -24.32 13.72 0.15
CA PRO A 327 -23.24 14.69 0.30
C PRO A 327 -21.94 14.01 0.79
N PRO A 328 -20.78 14.52 0.37
CA PRO A 328 -19.52 14.02 0.87
C PRO A 328 -19.34 14.28 2.36
N ILE A 329 -18.68 13.35 3.03
CA ILE A 329 -18.47 13.37 4.48
C ILE A 329 -17.08 13.94 4.81
N ILE A 330 -17.07 14.88 5.75
CA ILE A 330 -15.86 15.48 6.29
C ILE A 330 -15.85 15.24 7.79
N LEU A 331 -14.79 14.58 8.27
CA LEU A 331 -14.58 14.39 9.70
C LEU A 331 -13.83 15.61 10.27
N GLU A 332 -14.40 16.21 11.32
CA GLU A 332 -13.80 17.33 12.06
C GLU A 332 -13.71 16.97 13.54
N ASN A 333 -12.72 16.16 13.86
CA ASN A 333 -12.45 15.78 15.23
C ASN A 333 -11.51 16.77 15.93
N PRO A 334 -11.60 16.90 17.25
CA PRO A 334 -10.65 17.67 18.04
C PRO A 334 -9.23 17.13 17.87
N LYS A 335 -8.22 17.95 18.18
CA LYS A 335 -6.80 17.65 17.94
C LYS A 335 -6.37 16.28 18.48
N ILE A 336 -6.95 15.81 19.60
CA ILE A 336 -6.66 14.51 20.21
C ILE A 336 -7.31 13.36 19.44
N GLY A 337 -8.52 13.55 18.91
CA GLY A 337 -9.23 12.53 18.11
C GLY A 337 -8.75 12.44 16.66
N LYS A 338 -8.25 13.54 16.10
CA LYS A 338 -7.84 13.63 14.70
C LYS A 338 -6.87 12.51 14.24
N PRO A 339 -5.85 12.08 15.00
CA PRO A 339 -5.00 10.95 14.59
C PRO A 339 -5.76 9.64 14.41
N PHE A 340 -6.82 9.40 15.19
CA PHE A 340 -7.61 8.18 15.13
C PHE A 340 -8.59 8.12 13.95
N GLU A 341 -8.81 9.24 13.25
CA GLU A 341 -9.61 9.26 12.01
C GLU A 341 -9.05 8.31 10.93
N ILE A 342 -7.75 8.01 10.96
CA ILE A 342 -7.14 7.05 10.04
C ILE A 342 -7.83 5.69 10.16
N ILE A 343 -8.12 5.26 11.39
CA ILE A 343 -8.76 3.97 11.68
C ILE A 343 -10.19 3.97 11.12
N THR A 344 -10.94 5.06 11.34
CA THR A 344 -12.29 5.22 10.80
C THR A 344 -12.28 5.26 9.27
N LYS A 345 -11.34 6.00 8.66
CA LYS A 345 -11.20 6.12 7.19
C LYS A 345 -10.81 4.79 6.54
N LEU A 346 -10.00 3.96 7.20
CA LEU A 346 -9.62 2.63 6.71
C LEU A 346 -10.81 1.65 6.67
N TYR A 347 -11.74 1.75 7.62
CA TYR A 347 -12.96 0.94 7.61
C TYR A 347 -14.00 1.47 6.60
N GLY A 348 -14.11 2.78 6.48
CA GLY A 348 -15.06 3.49 5.63
C GLY A 348 -15.69 4.65 6.39
N LEU A 349 -16.02 5.72 5.67
CA LEU A 349 -16.65 6.90 6.27
C LEU A 349 -18.09 6.62 6.70
N PRO A 350 -18.59 7.31 7.75
CA PRO A 350 -19.96 7.16 8.23
C PRO A 350 -20.97 7.59 7.16
N GLN A 351 -22.14 6.95 7.13
CA GLN A 351 -23.25 7.43 6.33
C GLN A 351 -23.80 8.75 6.89
N ARG A 352 -24.42 9.53 6.01
CA ARG A 352 -25.11 10.77 6.41
C ARG A 352 -26.10 10.53 7.57
N GLY A 353 -26.05 11.38 8.58
CA GLY A 353 -26.93 11.30 9.75
C GLY A 353 -26.52 10.26 10.80
N THR A 354 -25.48 9.48 10.57
CA THR A 354 -24.92 8.57 11.58
C THR A 354 -23.88 9.25 12.46
N LEU A 355 -23.49 8.60 13.54
CA LEU A 355 -22.47 9.11 14.44
C LEU A 355 -21.07 8.77 13.95
N ASP A 356 -20.13 9.71 14.13
CA ASP A 356 -18.70 9.44 13.91
C ASP A 356 -18.15 8.57 15.05
N PRO A 357 -17.62 7.37 14.78
CA PRO A 357 -17.11 6.48 15.81
C PRO A 357 -15.73 6.89 16.34
N THR A 358 -15.03 7.83 15.72
CA THR A 358 -13.62 8.14 15.97
C THR A 358 -13.31 8.47 17.43
N LEU A 359 -14.11 9.33 18.07
CA LEU A 359 -13.89 9.69 19.46
C LEU A 359 -14.24 8.55 20.43
N TYR A 360 -15.18 7.70 20.05
CA TYR A 360 -15.60 6.57 20.89
C TYR A 360 -14.60 5.40 20.81
N LEU A 361 -14.00 5.17 19.65
CA LEU A 361 -12.98 4.14 19.49
C LEU A 361 -11.63 4.52 20.12
N ALA A 362 -11.28 5.82 20.14
CA ALA A 362 -9.96 6.29 20.53
C ALA A 362 -9.46 5.77 21.90
N PRO A 363 -10.24 5.88 23.01
CA PRO A 363 -9.79 5.40 24.32
C PRO A 363 -9.61 3.87 24.36
N PHE A 364 -10.50 3.11 23.72
CA PHE A 364 -10.38 1.66 23.66
C PHE A 364 -9.19 1.22 22.80
N PHE A 365 -8.98 1.87 21.67
CA PHE A 365 -7.83 1.56 20.80
C PHE A 365 -6.50 1.87 21.51
N PHE A 366 -6.42 2.98 22.23
CA PHE A 366 -5.30 3.33 23.09
C PHE A 366 -5.00 2.24 24.13
N LEU A 367 -6.03 1.78 24.86
CA LEU A 367 -5.89 0.73 25.86
C LEU A 367 -5.49 -0.62 25.23
N PHE A 368 -6.11 -1.00 24.12
CA PHE A 368 -5.87 -2.33 23.54
C PHE A 368 -4.49 -2.46 22.94
N VAL A 369 -4.02 -1.47 22.17
CA VAL A 369 -2.66 -1.51 21.62
C VAL A 369 -1.63 -1.53 22.75
N GLY A 370 -1.82 -0.72 23.79
CA GLY A 370 -0.92 -0.72 24.93
C GLY A 370 -0.86 -2.05 25.69
N LEU A 371 -2.03 -2.72 25.88
CA LEU A 371 -2.10 -4.03 26.53
C LEU A 371 -1.58 -5.16 25.65
N THR A 372 -1.81 -5.12 24.33
CA THR A 372 -1.34 -6.17 23.40
C THR A 372 0.17 -6.14 23.19
N VAL A 373 0.78 -4.97 23.19
CA VAL A 373 2.24 -4.86 23.07
C VAL A 373 2.93 -5.14 24.42
N SER A 374 2.34 -4.71 25.54
CA SER A 374 2.73 -5.00 26.94
C SER A 374 4.21 -4.72 27.31
N GLU A 375 4.99 -4.08 26.44
CA GLU A 375 6.42 -3.81 26.59
C GLU A 375 6.71 -2.30 26.55
N ALA A 376 6.93 -1.69 27.72
CA ALA A 376 7.15 -0.24 27.84
C ALA A 376 8.37 0.25 27.05
N GLY A 377 9.45 -0.54 27.02
CA GLY A 377 10.64 -0.21 26.22
C GLY A 377 10.34 -0.09 24.73
N TYR A 378 9.48 -0.96 24.20
CA TYR A 378 9.06 -0.88 22.79
C TYR A 378 8.18 0.35 22.55
N GLY A 379 7.24 0.63 23.47
CA GLY A 379 6.44 1.84 23.42
C GLY A 379 7.28 3.11 23.40
N LEU A 380 8.35 3.17 24.22
CA LEU A 380 9.26 4.30 24.27
C LEU A 380 10.01 4.49 22.96
N LEU A 381 10.51 3.41 22.35
CA LEU A 381 11.19 3.47 21.04
C LEU A 381 10.25 4.01 19.95
N VAL A 382 9.01 3.50 19.88
CA VAL A 382 8.02 3.95 18.89
C VAL A 382 7.61 5.40 19.12
N ALA A 383 7.33 5.79 20.37
CA ALA A 383 6.98 7.17 20.70
C ALA A 383 8.11 8.14 20.35
N LEU A 384 9.33 7.82 20.78
CA LEU A 384 10.49 8.69 20.58
C LEU A 384 10.84 8.82 19.10
N SER A 385 10.93 7.72 18.37
CA SER A 385 11.21 7.74 16.91
C SER A 385 10.16 8.52 16.14
N SER A 386 8.87 8.33 16.45
CA SER A 386 7.78 9.07 15.81
C SER A 386 7.84 10.57 16.12
N LEU A 387 8.08 10.95 17.38
CA LEU A 387 8.19 12.36 17.78
C LEU A 387 9.43 13.04 17.18
N LEU A 388 10.58 12.35 17.14
CA LEU A 388 11.77 12.86 16.50
C LEU A 388 11.55 13.08 15.00
N TYR A 389 10.94 12.13 14.33
CA TYR A 389 10.62 12.28 12.91
C TYR A 389 9.66 13.44 12.65
N LEU A 390 8.60 13.58 13.46
CA LEU A 390 7.66 14.71 13.38
C LEU A 390 8.35 16.06 13.58
N LYS A 391 9.34 16.13 14.49
CA LYS A 391 10.07 17.36 14.79
C LYS A 391 11.06 17.75 13.67
N PHE A 392 11.82 16.78 13.17
CA PHE A 392 12.90 17.05 12.21
C PHE A 392 12.44 17.04 10.76
N ALA A 393 11.64 16.06 10.34
CA ALA A 393 11.17 15.94 8.96
C ALA A 393 9.93 16.78 8.65
N LYS A 394 9.18 17.22 9.68
CA LYS A 394 7.94 18.02 9.56
C LYS A 394 6.98 17.50 8.48
N PRO A 395 6.63 16.19 8.49
CA PRO A 395 5.77 15.62 7.48
C PRO A 395 4.39 16.29 7.49
N ARG A 396 3.70 16.26 6.34
CA ARG A 396 2.35 16.84 6.17
C ARG A 396 1.33 15.77 5.81
N GLY A 397 0.07 16.15 5.81
CA GLY A 397 -1.03 15.27 5.40
C GLY A 397 -1.15 13.98 6.21
N GLY A 398 -1.44 12.86 5.53
CA GLY A 398 -1.69 11.55 6.15
C GLY A 398 -0.50 10.99 6.92
N LEU A 399 0.74 11.23 6.47
CA LEU A 399 1.93 10.76 7.17
C LEU A 399 2.10 11.43 8.54
N ARG A 400 1.85 12.75 8.64
CA ARG A 400 1.85 13.46 9.93
C ARG A 400 0.81 12.88 10.87
N GLN A 401 -0.39 12.63 10.36
CA GLN A 401 -1.50 12.07 11.12
C GLN A 401 -1.16 10.66 11.63
N PHE A 402 -0.60 9.81 10.77
CA PHE A 402 -0.16 8.45 11.12
C PHE A 402 0.95 8.44 12.17
N LEU A 403 2.01 9.24 12.00
CA LEU A 403 3.09 9.32 12.98
C LEU A 403 2.63 9.90 14.33
N THR A 404 1.66 10.82 14.31
CA THR A 404 1.05 11.32 15.55
C THR A 404 0.28 10.19 16.25
N LEU A 405 -0.45 9.36 15.51
CA LEU A 405 -1.11 8.17 16.05
C LEU A 405 -0.08 7.20 16.65
N MET A 406 1.02 6.91 15.93
CA MET A 406 2.08 6.03 16.43
C MET A 406 2.72 6.58 17.73
N ALA A 407 2.95 7.88 17.81
CA ALA A 407 3.45 8.51 19.03
C ALA A 407 2.48 8.33 20.22
N ILE A 408 1.18 8.53 19.99
CA ILE A 408 0.14 8.33 21.02
C ILE A 408 0.08 6.87 21.46
N LEU A 409 0.10 5.93 20.52
CA LEU A 409 0.09 4.49 20.81
C LEU A 409 1.38 4.03 21.51
N GLY A 410 2.52 4.62 21.14
CA GLY A 410 3.78 4.40 21.85
C GLY A 410 3.69 4.84 23.31
N VAL A 411 3.10 6.01 23.58
CA VAL A 411 2.84 6.49 24.97
C VAL A 411 1.86 5.54 25.69
N ALA A 412 0.80 5.07 25.03
CA ALA A 412 -0.11 4.06 25.58
C ALA A 412 0.64 2.81 26.04
N THR A 413 1.53 2.33 25.16
CA THR A 413 2.35 1.14 25.42
C THR A 413 3.35 1.38 26.57
N VAL A 414 3.94 2.58 26.69
CA VAL A 414 4.78 2.91 27.86
C VAL A 414 4.00 2.83 29.16
N ILE A 415 2.81 3.45 29.20
CA ILE A 415 1.97 3.47 30.41
C ILE A 415 1.53 2.05 30.78
N LEU A 416 0.87 1.36 29.85
CA LEU A 416 0.28 0.06 30.12
C LEU A 416 1.34 -1.05 30.24
N GLY A 417 2.40 -1.02 29.44
CA GLY A 417 3.54 -1.92 29.53
C GLY A 417 4.28 -1.80 30.87
N THR A 418 4.38 -0.57 31.43
CA THR A 418 4.93 -0.38 32.79
C THR A 418 4.05 -1.00 33.86
N LEU A 419 2.71 -0.90 33.73
CA LEU A 419 1.74 -1.52 34.64
C LEU A 419 1.75 -3.06 34.55
N VAL A 420 2.05 -3.60 33.38
CA VAL A 420 2.22 -5.04 33.12
C VAL A 420 3.65 -5.52 33.43
N GLY A 421 4.61 -4.60 33.55
CA GLY A 421 5.97 -4.86 34.03
C GLY A 421 7.02 -5.14 32.96
N GLY A 422 6.69 -5.06 31.66
CA GLY A 422 7.62 -5.34 30.56
C GLY A 422 8.52 -4.13 30.20
N TRP A 423 9.83 -4.27 30.41
CA TRP A 423 10.88 -3.34 29.95
C TRP A 423 11.98 -4.16 29.25
N PHE A 424 11.87 -4.38 27.95
CA PHE A 424 12.77 -5.27 27.18
C PHE A 424 12.89 -6.68 27.82
N GLY A 425 11.77 -7.24 28.29
CA GLY A 425 11.74 -8.54 28.98
C GLY A 425 12.29 -8.54 30.41
N PHE A 426 12.63 -7.37 30.98
CA PHE A 426 13.03 -7.25 32.39
C PHE A 426 11.86 -6.70 33.23
N PRO A 427 11.36 -7.43 34.23
CA PRO A 427 10.23 -6.98 35.03
C PRO A 427 10.62 -5.93 36.07
N ILE A 428 9.96 -4.75 36.05
CA ILE A 428 10.11 -3.74 37.09
C ILE A 428 9.04 -3.98 38.17
N ARG A 429 9.34 -4.85 39.13
CA ARG A 429 8.39 -5.33 40.15
C ARG A 429 7.71 -4.24 40.98
N LYS A 430 8.32 -3.05 41.16
CA LYS A 430 7.76 -1.96 42.00
C LYS A 430 6.56 -1.26 41.31
N LEU A 431 6.46 -1.27 40.01
CA LEU A 431 5.43 -0.58 39.22
C LEU A 431 4.42 -1.56 38.60
N MET A 432 4.71 -2.85 38.66
CA MET A 432 3.91 -3.90 38.07
C MET A 432 2.67 -4.19 38.92
N ILE A 433 1.49 -4.08 38.32
CA ILE A 433 0.20 -4.42 38.94
C ILE A 433 -0.23 -5.84 38.51
N LEU A 434 -0.01 -6.23 37.27
CA LEU A 434 -0.40 -7.51 36.70
C LEU A 434 0.79 -8.11 35.97
N ASP A 435 1.12 -9.38 36.30
CA ASP A 435 2.15 -10.17 35.64
C ASP A 435 1.49 -11.23 34.74
N PRO A 436 1.40 -11.01 33.42
CA PRO A 436 0.73 -11.96 32.52
C PRO A 436 1.42 -13.33 32.48
N LEU A 437 2.70 -13.41 32.86
CA LEU A 437 3.47 -14.65 32.90
C LEU A 437 3.17 -15.47 34.15
N LYS A 438 2.91 -14.80 35.30
CA LYS A 438 2.61 -15.48 36.57
C LYS A 438 1.13 -15.71 36.79
N ASP A 439 0.30 -14.73 36.38
CA ASP A 439 -1.15 -14.80 36.58
C ASP A 439 -1.90 -14.47 35.27
N PRO A 440 -1.87 -15.39 34.29
CA PRO A 440 -2.56 -15.19 33.02
C PRO A 440 -4.09 -15.14 33.18
N VAL A 441 -4.64 -15.72 34.25
CA VAL A 441 -6.09 -15.75 34.48
C VAL A 441 -6.60 -14.35 34.85
N SER A 442 -5.92 -13.63 35.74
CA SER A 442 -6.30 -12.25 36.07
C SER A 442 -6.21 -11.32 34.86
N PHE A 443 -5.19 -11.50 34.00
CA PHE A 443 -5.08 -10.72 32.76
C PHE A 443 -6.18 -11.09 31.75
N LEU A 444 -6.61 -12.36 31.69
CA LEU A 444 -7.75 -12.80 30.88
C LEU A 444 -9.04 -12.15 31.37
N ILE A 445 -9.30 -12.16 32.68
CA ILE A 445 -10.49 -11.53 33.27
C ILE A 445 -10.51 -10.02 32.95
N LEU A 446 -9.37 -9.31 33.08
CA LEU A 446 -9.25 -7.92 32.69
C LEU A 446 -9.58 -7.70 31.20
N SER A 447 -9.04 -8.55 30.33
CA SER A 447 -9.28 -8.48 28.87
C SER A 447 -10.76 -8.67 28.53
N LEU A 448 -11.41 -9.67 29.14
CA LEU A 448 -12.84 -9.93 28.96
C LEU A 448 -13.71 -8.82 29.53
N ALA A 449 -13.34 -8.26 30.69
CA ALA A 449 -14.05 -7.13 31.30
C ALA A 449 -14.00 -5.88 30.41
N LEU A 450 -12.82 -5.56 29.86
CA LEU A 450 -12.67 -4.45 28.91
C LEU A 450 -13.48 -4.69 27.64
N GLY A 451 -13.50 -5.93 27.14
CA GLY A 451 -14.33 -6.33 26.01
C GLY A 451 -15.82 -6.17 26.29
N PHE A 452 -16.27 -6.63 27.45
CA PHE A 452 -17.65 -6.48 27.89
C PHE A 452 -18.06 -4.98 27.97
N ILE A 453 -17.21 -4.15 28.57
CA ILE A 453 -17.45 -2.70 28.67
C ILE A 453 -17.57 -2.07 27.27
N GLN A 454 -16.69 -2.43 26.35
CA GLN A 454 -16.73 -1.87 25.00
C GLN A 454 -17.97 -2.30 24.22
N VAL A 455 -18.34 -3.57 24.25
CA VAL A 455 -19.53 -4.10 23.56
C VAL A 455 -20.79 -3.50 24.16
N TRP A 456 -20.88 -3.39 25.49
CA TRP A 456 -21.96 -2.71 26.19
C TRP A 456 -22.05 -1.24 25.78
N PHE A 457 -20.92 -0.53 25.73
CA PHE A 457 -20.85 0.86 25.30
C PHE A 457 -21.26 1.04 23.84
N GLY A 458 -20.92 0.08 22.95
CA GLY A 458 -21.40 0.05 21.57
C GLY A 458 -22.92 -0.03 21.45
N THR A 459 -23.54 -0.88 22.28
CA THR A 459 -25.00 -0.99 22.37
C THR A 459 -25.65 0.30 22.91
N PHE A 460 -24.99 0.97 23.87
CA PHE A 460 -25.41 2.27 24.40
C PHE A 460 -25.39 3.37 23.31
N ILE A 461 -24.33 3.41 22.49
CA ILE A 461 -24.26 4.34 21.36
C ILE A 461 -25.40 4.07 20.36
N ASN A 462 -25.71 2.78 20.10
CA ASN A 462 -26.79 2.39 19.22
C ASN A 462 -28.15 2.88 19.75
N MET A 463 -28.39 2.77 21.05
CA MET A 463 -29.59 3.31 21.69
C MET A 463 -29.71 4.82 21.46
N ILE A 464 -28.62 5.58 21.69
CA ILE A 464 -28.63 7.04 21.46
C ILE A 464 -28.89 7.36 19.98
N SER A 465 -28.31 6.59 19.06
CA SER A 465 -28.52 6.77 17.63
C SER A 465 -29.98 6.53 17.25
N GLY A 466 -30.60 5.48 17.79
CA GLY A 466 -32.03 5.18 17.60
C GLY A 466 -32.95 6.27 18.14
N ILE A 467 -32.64 6.85 19.29
CA ILE A 467 -33.38 8.00 19.84
C ILE A 467 -33.29 9.21 18.92
N LYS A 468 -32.09 9.50 18.36
CA LYS A 468 -31.89 10.61 17.41
C LYS A 468 -32.63 10.40 16.09
N SER A 469 -32.72 9.17 15.63
CA SER A 469 -33.49 8.80 14.42
C SER A 469 -35.01 8.67 14.67
N LYS A 470 -35.49 9.00 15.88
CA LYS A 470 -36.90 8.95 16.32
C LYS A 470 -37.51 7.52 16.35
N ASP A 471 -36.68 6.49 16.35
CA ASP A 471 -37.12 5.11 16.54
C ASP A 471 -37.07 4.72 18.01
N TYR A 472 -37.95 5.36 18.81
CA TYR A 472 -37.94 5.26 20.26
C TYR A 472 -38.25 3.84 20.78
N LEU A 473 -39.13 3.11 20.12
CA LEU A 473 -39.52 1.76 20.55
C LEU A 473 -38.35 0.78 20.46
N GLN A 474 -37.66 0.76 19.33
CA GLN A 474 -36.51 -0.09 19.15
C GLN A 474 -35.33 0.35 20.02
N ALA A 475 -35.08 1.65 20.13
CA ALA A 475 -34.01 2.18 20.93
C ALA A 475 -34.16 1.88 22.43
N ILE A 476 -35.32 2.13 23.04
CA ILE A 476 -35.52 2.01 24.46
C ILE A 476 -35.76 0.55 24.88
N PHE A 477 -36.66 -0.17 24.20
CA PHE A 477 -37.04 -1.51 24.66
C PHE A 477 -36.10 -2.61 24.16
N VAL A 478 -35.56 -2.51 22.94
CA VAL A 478 -34.64 -3.52 22.44
C VAL A 478 -33.22 -3.22 22.88
N GLN A 479 -32.67 -2.05 22.52
CA GLN A 479 -31.30 -1.72 22.88
C GLN A 479 -31.16 -1.48 24.40
N GLY A 480 -32.13 -0.79 25.03
CA GLY A 480 -32.19 -0.65 26.49
C GLY A 480 -32.39 -2.00 27.20
N GLY A 481 -33.16 -2.93 26.59
CA GLY A 481 -33.26 -4.30 27.10
C GLY A 481 -31.92 -5.02 27.15
N TRP A 482 -31.11 -4.92 26.08
CA TRP A 482 -29.74 -5.47 26.06
C TRP A 482 -28.82 -4.80 27.07
N LEU A 483 -28.92 -3.49 27.24
CA LEU A 483 -28.12 -2.74 28.22
C LEU A 483 -28.41 -3.14 29.68
N ILE A 484 -29.62 -3.60 29.95
CA ILE A 484 -30.01 -4.10 31.29
C ILE A 484 -29.69 -5.58 31.42
N LEU A 485 -30.04 -6.40 30.40
CA LEU A 485 -29.89 -7.85 30.41
C LEU A 485 -28.43 -8.29 30.59
N LEU A 486 -27.50 -7.73 29.79
CA LEU A 486 -26.10 -8.18 29.80
C LEU A 486 -25.42 -7.99 31.17
N PRO A 487 -25.39 -6.77 31.77
CA PRO A 487 -24.76 -6.61 33.08
C PRO A 487 -25.51 -7.34 34.18
N SER A 488 -26.85 -7.38 34.14
CA SER A 488 -27.64 -8.08 35.15
C SER A 488 -27.38 -9.57 35.16
N LEU A 489 -27.19 -10.18 33.97
CA LEU A 489 -26.83 -11.58 33.84
C LEU A 489 -25.45 -11.87 34.43
N VAL A 490 -24.45 -11.05 34.12
CA VAL A 490 -23.10 -11.18 34.69
C VAL A 490 -23.11 -11.04 36.21
N LEU A 491 -23.82 -10.01 36.76
CA LEU A 491 -23.92 -9.79 38.18
C LEU A 491 -24.72 -10.89 38.90
N TYR A 492 -25.75 -11.45 38.24
CA TYR A 492 -26.46 -12.61 38.78
C TYR A 492 -25.56 -13.86 38.91
N LEU A 493 -24.74 -14.12 37.92
CA LEU A 493 -23.79 -15.24 37.94
C LEU A 493 -22.71 -15.06 39.02
N LEU A 494 -22.25 -13.82 39.26
CA LEU A 494 -21.20 -13.52 40.24
C LEU A 494 -21.75 -13.45 41.68
N MET A 495 -22.87 -12.75 41.87
CA MET A 495 -23.40 -12.44 43.20
C MET A 495 -24.51 -13.36 43.65
N LYS A 496 -25.16 -14.10 42.74
CA LYS A 496 -26.30 -15.03 42.98
C LYS A 496 -27.49 -14.37 43.73
N GLN A 497 -27.66 -13.07 43.63
CA GLN A 497 -28.76 -12.33 44.22
C GLN A 497 -29.97 -12.28 43.32
N SER A 498 -31.16 -12.54 43.82
CA SER A 498 -32.43 -12.58 43.05
C SER A 498 -32.77 -11.28 42.34
N VAL A 499 -32.33 -10.13 42.87
CA VAL A 499 -32.56 -8.81 42.27
C VAL A 499 -31.99 -8.73 40.86
N TRP A 500 -30.79 -9.23 40.63
CA TRP A 500 -30.15 -9.21 39.33
C TRP A 500 -30.85 -10.16 38.34
N GLY A 501 -31.38 -11.29 38.83
CA GLY A 501 -32.19 -12.20 38.03
C GLY A 501 -33.51 -11.55 37.56
N ILE A 502 -34.18 -10.78 38.42
CA ILE A 502 -35.40 -10.05 38.07
C ILE A 502 -35.10 -8.98 37.01
N LEU A 503 -34.01 -8.22 37.18
CA LEU A 503 -33.60 -7.21 36.18
C LEU A 503 -33.25 -7.84 34.85
N ALA A 504 -32.57 -8.99 34.84
CA ALA A 504 -32.27 -9.74 33.61
C ALA A 504 -33.56 -10.19 32.89
N LEU A 505 -34.54 -10.70 33.65
CA LEU A 505 -35.85 -11.07 33.10
C LEU A 505 -36.62 -9.86 32.54
N ALA A 506 -36.57 -8.71 33.23
CA ALA A 506 -37.20 -7.48 32.73
C ALA A 506 -36.55 -7.01 31.40
N GLY A 507 -35.23 -7.05 31.29
CA GLY A 507 -34.51 -6.75 30.06
C GLY A 507 -34.89 -7.71 28.92
N ALA A 508 -34.92 -9.02 29.21
CA ALA A 508 -35.32 -10.06 28.26
C ALA A 508 -36.77 -9.87 27.77
N ALA A 509 -37.68 -9.54 28.71
CA ALA A 509 -39.08 -9.25 28.35
C ALA A 509 -39.19 -8.06 27.39
N GLY A 510 -38.43 -6.97 27.65
CA GLY A 510 -38.37 -5.83 26.71
C GLY A 510 -37.97 -6.26 25.29
N ILE A 511 -36.95 -7.10 25.17
CA ILE A 511 -36.50 -7.61 23.84
C ILE A 511 -37.58 -8.48 23.23
N VAL A 512 -38.13 -9.46 23.96
CA VAL A 512 -39.13 -10.41 23.43
C VAL A 512 -40.36 -9.71 22.89
N PHE A 513 -40.85 -8.69 23.59
CA PHE A 513 -42.09 -8.01 23.18
C PHE A 513 -41.92 -6.92 22.14
N PHE A 514 -40.69 -6.38 21.95
CA PHE A 514 -40.46 -5.21 21.08
C PHE A 514 -39.44 -5.42 19.94
N ALA A 515 -38.70 -6.54 19.89
CA ALA A 515 -37.70 -6.76 18.85
C ALA A 515 -38.28 -7.03 17.45
N ALA A 516 -39.39 -7.72 17.36
CA ALA A 516 -40.00 -8.06 16.07
C ALA A 516 -41.13 -7.07 15.69
N PRO A 517 -41.05 -6.41 14.50
CA PRO A 517 -42.04 -5.41 14.06
C PRO A 517 -43.34 -6.05 13.50
N SER A 518 -43.75 -7.22 13.98
CA SER A 518 -44.95 -7.94 13.47
C SER A 518 -46.24 -7.45 14.16
N ARG A 519 -47.33 -7.35 13.37
CA ARG A 519 -48.68 -7.07 13.91
C ARG A 519 -49.31 -8.28 14.62
N ASN A 520 -48.91 -9.50 14.26
CA ASN A 520 -49.37 -10.72 14.92
C ASN A 520 -48.66 -10.95 16.24
N PRO A 521 -49.35 -11.08 17.39
CA PRO A 521 -48.74 -11.21 18.70
C PRO A 521 -47.88 -12.49 18.83
N LEU A 522 -48.29 -13.59 18.24
CA LEU A 522 -47.52 -14.83 18.22
C LEU A 522 -46.24 -14.70 17.40
N ALA A 523 -46.32 -14.14 16.19
CA ALA A 523 -45.12 -13.91 15.39
C ALA A 523 -44.16 -12.91 16.04
N ARG A 524 -44.68 -11.94 16.77
CA ARG A 524 -43.91 -10.97 17.55
C ARG A 524 -43.19 -11.66 18.71
N PHE A 525 -43.87 -12.54 19.44
CA PHE A 525 -43.28 -13.30 20.55
C PHE A 525 -42.18 -14.24 20.07
N PHE A 526 -42.42 -15.06 19.04
CA PHE A 526 -41.41 -15.97 18.52
C PHE A 526 -40.24 -15.24 17.85
N GLY A 527 -40.50 -14.15 17.15
CA GLY A 527 -39.43 -13.29 16.59
C GLY A 527 -38.58 -12.62 17.66
N GLY A 528 -39.21 -12.19 18.77
CA GLY A 528 -38.48 -11.66 19.92
C GLY A 528 -37.67 -12.72 20.66
N LEU A 529 -38.22 -13.92 20.81
CA LEU A 529 -37.49 -15.06 21.38
C LEU A 529 -36.27 -15.44 20.52
N TYR A 530 -36.43 -15.39 19.17
CA TYR A 530 -35.29 -15.57 18.26
C TYR A 530 -34.26 -14.46 18.44
N SER A 531 -34.67 -13.21 18.69
CA SER A 531 -33.72 -12.11 18.95
C SER A 531 -32.91 -12.33 20.24
N LEU A 532 -33.42 -13.06 21.24
CA LEU A 532 -32.62 -13.43 22.42
C LEU A 532 -31.45 -14.38 22.10
N TYR A 533 -31.50 -15.10 20.96
CA TYR A 533 -30.36 -15.91 20.50
C TYR A 533 -29.11 -15.07 20.23
N ASP A 534 -29.26 -13.77 19.96
CA ASP A 534 -28.13 -12.85 19.80
C ASP A 534 -27.24 -12.75 21.08
N ILE A 535 -27.68 -13.27 22.22
CA ILE A 535 -26.83 -13.38 23.41
C ILE A 535 -25.58 -14.22 23.14
N SER A 536 -25.70 -15.25 22.30
CA SER A 536 -24.55 -16.06 21.86
C SER A 536 -23.52 -15.26 21.07
N ARG A 537 -24.00 -14.31 20.25
CA ARG A 537 -23.16 -13.37 19.50
C ARG A 537 -22.45 -12.39 20.44
N TYR A 538 -23.17 -11.84 21.43
CA TYR A 538 -22.55 -10.97 22.44
C TYR A 538 -21.47 -11.70 23.25
N LEU A 539 -21.73 -12.95 23.61
CA LEU A 539 -20.74 -13.80 24.30
C LEU A 539 -19.51 -14.06 23.42
N ALA A 540 -19.71 -14.43 22.16
CA ALA A 540 -18.62 -14.64 21.19
C ALA A 540 -17.78 -13.37 21.00
N ASP A 541 -18.44 -12.20 20.90
CA ASP A 541 -17.78 -10.91 20.78
C ASP A 541 -16.89 -10.65 22.00
N VAL A 542 -17.42 -10.85 23.23
CA VAL A 542 -16.64 -10.67 24.46
C VAL A 542 -15.48 -11.66 24.56
N LEU A 543 -15.69 -12.93 24.20
CA LEU A 543 -14.62 -13.95 24.21
C LEU A 543 -13.48 -13.62 23.23
N SER A 544 -13.77 -12.90 22.14
CA SER A 544 -12.76 -12.44 21.16
C SER A 544 -11.68 -11.54 21.78
N TYR A 545 -11.96 -10.90 22.93
CA TYR A 545 -11.00 -10.06 23.64
C TYR A 545 -9.92 -10.85 24.40
N SER A 546 -10.04 -12.17 24.49
CA SER A 546 -8.95 -13.04 24.98
C SER A 546 -7.66 -12.88 24.15
N ARG A 547 -7.77 -12.34 22.95
CA ARG A 547 -6.66 -11.98 22.06
C ARG A 547 -5.72 -10.93 22.66
N LEU A 548 -6.23 -10.04 23.52
CA LEU A 548 -5.39 -9.05 24.23
C LEU A 548 -4.39 -9.77 25.15
N LEU A 549 -4.86 -10.80 25.87
CA LEU A 549 -3.99 -11.65 26.67
C LEU A 549 -2.98 -12.41 25.78
N ALA A 550 -3.48 -13.08 24.74
CA ALA A 550 -2.64 -13.95 23.90
C ALA A 550 -1.46 -13.19 23.29
N LEU A 551 -1.71 -11.97 22.78
CA LEU A 551 -0.68 -11.14 22.18
C LEU A 551 0.27 -10.54 23.22
N GLY A 552 -0.25 -10.01 24.33
CA GLY A 552 0.57 -9.46 25.39
C GLY A 552 1.50 -10.51 26.01
N LEU A 553 0.96 -11.72 26.23
CA LEU A 553 1.75 -12.85 26.70
C LEU A 553 2.84 -13.23 25.70
N ALA A 554 2.49 -13.36 24.41
CA ALA A 554 3.44 -13.72 23.36
C ALA A 554 4.61 -12.73 23.27
N THR A 555 4.33 -11.42 23.32
CA THR A 555 5.35 -10.38 23.30
C THR A 555 6.33 -10.53 24.47
N SER A 556 5.80 -10.71 25.68
CA SER A 556 6.60 -10.85 26.91
C SER A 556 7.42 -12.14 26.92
N VAL A 557 6.85 -13.27 26.43
CA VAL A 557 7.57 -14.55 26.31
C VAL A 557 8.73 -14.43 25.30
N ILE A 558 8.49 -13.84 24.14
CA ILE A 558 9.56 -13.66 23.12
C ILE A 558 10.67 -12.76 23.68
N ALA A 559 10.33 -11.66 24.37
CA ALA A 559 11.32 -10.79 24.99
C ALA A 559 12.17 -11.53 26.03
N MET A 560 11.55 -12.37 26.86
CA MET A 560 12.25 -13.23 27.83
C MET A 560 13.18 -14.23 27.15
N VAL A 561 12.72 -14.89 26.08
CA VAL A 561 13.54 -15.84 25.30
C VAL A 561 14.74 -15.14 24.68
N VAL A 562 14.58 -13.96 24.08
CA VAL A 562 15.68 -13.17 23.54
C VAL A 562 16.72 -12.89 24.63
N ASN A 563 16.30 -12.45 25.83
CA ASN A 563 17.20 -12.19 26.94
C ASN A 563 17.94 -13.45 27.42
N THR A 564 17.25 -14.59 27.47
CA THR A 564 17.87 -15.87 27.83
C THR A 564 18.94 -16.29 26.81
N LEU A 565 18.64 -16.13 25.51
CA LEU A 565 19.64 -16.39 24.45
C LEU A 565 20.84 -15.44 24.55
N CYS A 566 20.61 -14.17 24.89
CA CYS A 566 21.70 -13.23 25.12
C CYS A 566 22.60 -13.66 26.29
N GLN A 567 22.01 -14.11 27.41
CA GLN A 567 22.77 -14.62 28.55
C GLN A 567 23.58 -15.85 28.17
N THR A 568 23.00 -16.81 27.47
CA THR A 568 23.72 -17.99 26.98
C THR A 568 24.85 -17.64 26.01
N ALA A 569 24.65 -16.62 25.16
CA ALA A 569 25.70 -16.15 24.25
C ALA A 569 26.87 -15.52 24.99
N LEU A 570 26.64 -14.83 26.12
CA LEU A 570 27.70 -14.25 26.94
C LEU A 570 28.66 -15.29 27.55
N ASP A 571 28.23 -16.54 27.72
CA ASP A 571 29.06 -17.63 28.22
C ASP A 571 30.13 -18.09 27.20
N ILE A 572 30.06 -17.63 25.94
CA ILE A 572 31.04 -17.95 24.90
C ILE A 572 32.29 -17.07 25.10
N PRO A 573 33.48 -17.67 25.33
CA PRO A 573 34.70 -16.91 25.53
C PRO A 573 35.07 -16.03 24.33
N TRP A 574 35.60 -14.84 24.59
CA TRP A 574 36.16 -13.86 23.63
C TRP A 574 35.16 -13.18 22.70
N VAL A 575 34.20 -13.90 22.10
CA VAL A 575 33.25 -13.34 21.11
C VAL A 575 31.80 -13.28 21.61
N GLY A 576 31.50 -13.79 22.82
CA GLY A 576 30.15 -13.89 23.38
C GLY A 576 29.42 -12.56 23.47
N TRP A 577 30.11 -11.48 23.84
CA TRP A 577 29.54 -10.15 23.93
C TRP A 577 29.01 -9.63 22.56
N LEU A 578 29.71 -9.97 21.47
CA LEU A 578 29.32 -9.55 20.11
C LEU A 578 28.03 -10.29 19.69
N PHE A 579 27.99 -11.61 19.91
CA PHE A 579 26.80 -12.41 19.64
C PHE A 579 25.62 -11.99 20.51
N ALA A 580 25.85 -11.74 21.80
CA ALA A 580 24.81 -11.26 22.71
C ALA A 580 24.26 -9.90 22.27
N ALA A 581 25.09 -8.95 21.85
CA ALA A 581 24.66 -7.65 21.33
C ALA A 581 23.85 -7.79 20.05
N LEU A 582 24.26 -8.66 19.12
CA LEU A 582 23.55 -8.94 17.86
C LEU A 582 22.18 -9.59 18.12
N ILE A 583 22.12 -10.58 19.02
CA ILE A 583 20.87 -11.24 19.42
C ILE A 583 19.94 -10.25 20.13
N PHE A 584 20.48 -9.41 21.04
CA PHE A 584 19.69 -8.43 21.76
C PHE A 584 19.06 -7.42 20.81
N VAL A 585 19.88 -6.76 19.99
CA VAL A 585 19.38 -5.74 19.04
C VAL A 585 18.45 -6.37 17.99
N GLY A 586 18.89 -7.45 17.35
CA GLY A 586 18.10 -8.12 16.31
C GLY A 586 16.83 -8.74 16.85
N GLY A 587 16.89 -9.45 17.98
CA GLY A 587 15.76 -10.10 18.61
C GLY A 587 14.71 -9.13 19.13
N HIS A 588 15.14 -8.06 19.84
CA HIS A 588 14.18 -7.05 20.33
C HIS A 588 13.62 -6.19 19.21
N LEU A 589 14.39 -5.85 18.16
CA LEU A 589 13.86 -5.13 17.00
C LEU A 589 12.83 -5.96 16.23
N PHE A 590 13.11 -7.26 16.05
CA PHE A 590 12.17 -8.20 15.44
C PHE A 590 10.88 -8.34 16.27
N ASN A 591 11.02 -8.54 17.59
CA ASN A 591 9.87 -8.63 18.50
C ASN A 591 9.06 -7.33 18.54
N LEU A 592 9.72 -6.16 18.56
CA LEU A 592 9.06 -4.86 18.44
C LEU A 592 8.21 -4.78 17.17
N GLY A 593 8.79 -5.15 16.02
CA GLY A 593 8.09 -5.10 14.72
C GLY A 593 6.84 -5.98 14.71
N ILE A 594 6.97 -7.25 15.10
CA ILE A 594 5.85 -8.20 15.11
C ILE A 594 4.80 -7.81 16.14
N SER A 595 5.21 -7.48 17.36
CA SER A 595 4.29 -7.17 18.47
C SER A 595 3.52 -5.89 18.22
N PHE A 596 4.18 -4.84 17.71
CA PHE A 596 3.51 -3.57 17.43
C PHE A 596 2.57 -3.68 16.23
N LEU A 597 3.00 -4.35 15.15
CA LEU A 597 2.14 -4.61 13.99
C LEU A 597 0.95 -5.51 14.39
N GLY A 598 1.21 -6.60 15.10
CA GLY A 598 0.17 -7.51 15.59
C GLY A 598 -0.80 -6.79 16.53
N GLY A 599 -0.28 -6.04 17.51
CA GLY A 599 -1.08 -5.24 18.43
C GLY A 599 -1.97 -4.23 17.72
N PHE A 600 -1.45 -3.52 16.71
CA PHE A 600 -2.21 -2.58 15.90
C PHE A 600 -3.32 -3.27 15.10
N VAL A 601 -3.00 -4.32 14.33
CA VAL A 601 -3.95 -5.02 13.45
C VAL A 601 -5.05 -5.72 14.26
N HIS A 602 -4.68 -6.42 15.34
CA HIS A 602 -5.67 -7.12 16.16
C HIS A 602 -6.55 -6.18 16.98
N SER A 603 -6.01 -5.04 17.45
CA SER A 603 -6.81 -4.00 18.07
C SER A 603 -7.77 -3.36 17.09
N MET A 604 -7.36 -3.11 15.82
CA MET A 604 -8.28 -2.66 14.77
C MET A 604 -9.41 -3.65 14.53
N ARG A 605 -9.11 -4.96 14.50
CA ARG A 605 -10.12 -5.99 14.32
C ARG A 605 -11.19 -5.95 15.42
N LEU A 606 -10.78 -5.80 16.69
CA LEU A 606 -11.72 -5.65 17.81
C LEU A 606 -12.63 -4.42 17.64
N GLN A 607 -12.09 -3.33 17.07
CA GLN A 607 -12.91 -2.16 16.77
C GLN A 607 -13.90 -2.43 15.63
N TYR A 608 -13.46 -3.08 14.53
CA TYR A 608 -14.25 -3.22 13.31
C TYR A 608 -15.30 -4.32 13.41
N VAL A 609 -14.97 -5.46 13.98
CA VAL A 609 -15.86 -6.62 14.00
C VAL A 609 -16.75 -6.62 15.24
N GLU A 610 -16.18 -6.38 16.41
CA GLU A 610 -16.89 -6.53 17.68
C GLU A 610 -17.60 -5.23 18.10
N PHE A 611 -16.98 -4.05 17.86
CA PHE A 611 -17.52 -2.76 18.33
C PHE A 611 -18.37 -2.05 17.27
N PHE A 612 -17.84 -1.83 16.06
CA PHE A 612 -18.58 -1.10 15.01
C PHE A 612 -19.82 -1.84 14.54
N SER A 613 -19.80 -3.17 14.54
CA SER A 613 -20.97 -4.00 14.21
C SER A 613 -22.21 -3.69 15.06
N LYS A 614 -22.03 -3.03 16.22
CA LYS A 614 -23.15 -2.70 17.12
C LYS A 614 -23.93 -1.45 16.69
N PHE A 615 -23.28 -0.46 16.10
CA PHE A 615 -23.93 0.85 15.85
C PHE A 615 -23.51 1.55 14.57
N TYR A 616 -22.39 1.14 13.95
CA TYR A 616 -21.78 1.90 12.85
C TYR A 616 -22.27 1.45 11.49
N LYS A 617 -22.64 2.40 10.65
CA LYS A 617 -23.00 2.18 9.24
C LYS A 617 -22.00 2.97 8.38
N SER A 618 -21.16 2.25 7.64
CA SER A 618 -20.23 2.82 6.65
C SER A 618 -20.91 3.01 5.30
N GLY A 619 -20.30 3.82 4.43
CA GLY A 619 -20.75 4.04 3.06
C GLY A 619 -20.77 5.51 2.63
N GLY A 620 -20.30 6.43 3.49
CA GLY A 620 -20.12 7.84 3.14
C GLY A 620 -19.02 8.06 2.11
N LYS A 621 -19.23 9.00 1.20
CA LYS A 621 -18.23 9.40 0.19
C LYS A 621 -17.25 10.42 0.80
N PRO A 622 -15.94 10.31 0.56
CA PRO A 622 -14.98 11.29 1.06
C PRO A 622 -15.11 12.62 0.32
N PHE A 623 -14.99 13.71 1.07
CA PHE A 623 -14.87 15.03 0.49
C PHE A 623 -13.49 15.20 -0.16
N LYS A 624 -13.47 15.46 -1.46
CA LYS A 624 -12.26 15.72 -2.26
C LYS A 624 -12.32 17.12 -2.85
N PRO A 625 -11.79 18.12 -2.15
CA PRO A 625 -11.80 19.48 -2.65
C PRO A 625 -10.96 19.60 -3.92
N PHE A 626 -11.42 20.43 -4.87
CA PHE A 626 -10.65 20.82 -6.03
C PHE A 626 -9.54 21.78 -5.59
N ALA A 627 -8.38 21.21 -5.28
CA ALA A 627 -7.20 21.90 -4.76
C ALA A 627 -5.95 21.47 -5.51
N PHE A 628 -4.84 22.14 -5.29
CA PHE A 628 -3.57 21.71 -5.85
C PHE A 628 -3.15 20.35 -5.31
N GLU A 629 -2.88 19.43 -6.21
CA GLU A 629 -2.23 18.16 -5.91
C GLU A 629 -0.70 18.34 -5.95
N SER A 630 -0.02 17.81 -4.94
CA SER A 630 1.40 18.00 -4.69
C SER A 630 2.07 16.65 -4.46
N LYS A 631 2.69 16.07 -5.51
CA LYS A 631 3.43 14.81 -5.41
C LYS A 631 4.90 15.05 -5.05
N TYR A 632 5.57 15.89 -5.80
CA TYR A 632 7.01 16.15 -5.67
C TYR A 632 7.34 17.52 -5.10
N VAL A 633 6.52 18.52 -5.36
CA VAL A 633 6.75 19.92 -4.97
C VAL A 633 5.63 20.43 -4.06
N GLU A 634 5.83 21.59 -3.46
CA GLU A 634 4.83 22.27 -2.65
C GLU A 634 4.46 23.60 -3.29
N PHE A 635 3.17 23.83 -3.51
CA PHE A 635 2.67 25.10 -4.02
C PHE A 635 2.49 26.10 -2.88
N ILE A 636 3.11 27.28 -3.02
CA ILE A 636 2.94 28.41 -2.11
C ILE A 636 1.99 29.41 -2.79
N GLN A 637 1.07 29.94 -1.98
CA GLN A 637 0.15 31.00 -2.42
C GLN A 637 0.87 32.33 -2.62
#